data_31ac2212d7015ea71d87340396412893
#
_entry.id   31ac2212d7015ea71d87340396412893
#
_cell.length_a   1.000
_cell.length_b   1.000
_cell.length_c   1.000
_cell.angle_alpha   90.00
_cell.angle_beta   90.00
_cell.angle_gamma   90.00
#
_symmetry.space_group_name_H-M   'P 1'
#
loop_
_entity.id
_entity.type
_entity.pdbx_description
1 polymer ?
#
loop_
_entity_poly.entity_id
_entity_poly.type
_entity_poly.pdbx_seq_one_letter_code
_entity_poly.pdbx_strand_id
1 'polypeptide(L)'
;MATATTTKTKTKATKKTTAKKRATPKKNLVIVESPAKAKTIEKYLGRNYKVVASVGHIRDLKKSSMSIDFENNYEPQYINIRGKGPLINELKKEAKKAKQVFLASDPDREGEAISWHLSHILGLEPEEKNRVVFNEITKDAVKNAFVEPRAIDMDLVDAQQARRVLDRIVGYSISPLLWKKVKKGLSAGRVQSVALKLIIDRENEIKAFKPEEYWTIDGAFKKGAKKFQASFYGLDGKKLKLNNNDDVQAVLSRITSDDFNVDKVEKKERRRNAPLPYTTSSLQQDAANKINFRTRKTMMVAQQLYEGINLGSGAQGLITYMRTDSTRISPVAQNQAAEFITERFGSKYSKHGSKVKNSSAAQDAHEAIRPSNVFQTPESIAKYLDKDQLKLYTLIWNRFVASQMTAAVFDTMKVTLSQNGVIFTANGSQIKFDGYMAVYNDSDKNKMLPDMAEGDTVKKVVTTPEQHFTQPPARYSEATLIKTLEENGVGRPSTYAPTLDVIQRRYYVKLVAKRFEPTELGEIVNSLIVEFFPDIVDVKFTAEMEGKLDKVEIGKEQWQKVIDEFFKPFQKELEKAEEGIEKIQIKDEPAGFDCDLCGHPMVIKLGRYGKFYACSNFPDCHNTKAITKEIGVTCPTCGQGQVIERKTKRNRVFYGCDRYPDCEFTSWDIPVGRNCPKSGDYLVEKKVRGGGKQVICSNEECDYKESVVK
;
A
#
# COMPACT_ATOMS: atom_id res chain seq x y z
N MET A 1 89.89 9.36 -63.61
CA MET A 1 88.89 9.41 -64.71
C MET A 1 87.76 8.49 -64.33
N ALA A 2 86.70 9.03 -63.90
CA ALA A 2 85.41 8.33 -63.81
C ALA A 2 84.33 9.39 -63.43
N THR A 3 83.45 9.63 -64.35
CA THR A 3 82.42 10.59 -64.34
C THR A 3 81.22 10.12 -63.51
N ALA A 4 80.79 10.96 -62.56
CA ALA A 4 79.61 10.71 -61.72
C ALA A 4 78.33 11.17 -62.41
N THR A 5 77.38 10.30 -62.61
CA THR A 5 76.03 10.59 -63.17
C THR A 5 75.04 10.77 -62.05
N THR A 6 74.50 11.95 -61.86
CA THR A 6 73.51 12.32 -60.88
C THR A 6 72.08 11.99 -61.39
N THR A 7 71.38 11.05 -60.71
CA THR A 7 69.97 10.73 -60.99
C THR A 7 69.07 11.57 -60.06
N LYS A 8 68.20 12.44 -60.60
CA LYS A 8 67.20 13.23 -59.92
C LYS A 8 65.96 12.34 -59.67
N THR A 9 65.70 12.01 -58.42
CA THR A 9 64.45 11.35 -57.98
C THR A 9 63.35 12.41 -57.79
N LYS A 10 62.26 12.28 -58.58
CA LYS A 10 61.05 13.10 -58.41
C LYS A 10 60.20 12.54 -57.28
N THR A 11 60.08 13.24 -56.18
CA THR A 11 59.14 12.97 -55.08
C THR A 11 57.72 13.36 -55.50
N LYS A 12 56.84 12.34 -55.64
CA LYS A 12 55.38 12.50 -55.82
C LYS A 12 54.74 12.93 -54.46
N ALA A 13 54.21 14.18 -54.43
CA ALA A 13 53.41 14.64 -53.34
C ALA A 13 52.05 13.92 -53.30
N THR A 14 51.83 13.05 -52.31
CA THR A 14 50.53 12.42 -52.02
C THR A 14 49.61 13.46 -51.39
N LYS A 15 48.57 13.89 -52.12
CA LYS A 15 47.44 14.67 -51.59
C LYS A 15 46.71 13.83 -50.52
N LYS A 16 46.84 14.18 -49.23
CA LYS A 16 45.98 13.70 -48.17
C LYS A 16 44.55 14.22 -48.40
N THR A 17 43.66 13.36 -48.95
CA THR A 17 42.22 13.62 -48.94
C THR A 17 41.70 13.53 -47.50
N THR A 18 41.42 14.70 -46.92
CA THR A 18 40.69 14.81 -45.67
C THR A 18 39.28 14.26 -45.87
N ALA A 19 39.07 13.02 -45.44
CA ALA A 19 37.73 12.45 -45.38
C ALA A 19 36.86 13.30 -44.44
N LYS A 20 35.92 14.07 -45.01
CA LYS A 20 34.85 14.75 -44.29
C LYS A 20 34.20 13.71 -43.36
N LYS A 21 34.38 13.83 -42.04
CA LYS A 21 33.60 13.04 -41.05
C LYS A 21 32.13 13.23 -41.41
N ARG A 22 31.49 12.15 -41.89
CA ARG A 22 30.04 12.13 -42.08
C ARG A 22 29.41 12.54 -40.78
N ALA A 23 28.66 13.64 -40.75
CA ALA A 23 27.92 14.09 -39.58
C ALA A 23 26.98 12.95 -39.14
N THR A 24 27.15 12.49 -37.94
CA THR A 24 26.23 11.49 -37.36
C THR A 24 24.81 12.08 -37.39
N PRO A 25 23.81 11.36 -37.94
CA PRO A 25 22.46 11.88 -38.02
C PRO A 25 21.95 12.22 -36.62
N LYS A 26 21.33 13.38 -36.46
CA LYS A 26 20.74 13.82 -35.20
C LYS A 26 19.66 12.83 -34.78
N LYS A 27 19.74 12.35 -33.54
CA LYS A 27 18.73 11.46 -32.92
C LYS A 27 17.62 12.28 -32.26
N ASN A 28 16.46 11.69 -32.14
CA ASN A 28 15.42 12.21 -31.26
C ASN A 28 15.80 11.94 -29.80
N LEU A 29 15.53 12.91 -28.92
CA LEU A 29 15.72 12.77 -27.48
C LEU A 29 14.39 12.45 -26.81
N VAL A 30 14.37 11.44 -25.96
CA VAL A 30 13.22 11.09 -25.12
C VAL A 30 13.62 11.24 -23.67
N ILE A 31 12.83 11.99 -22.90
CA ILE A 31 13.07 12.18 -21.46
C ILE A 31 11.96 11.47 -20.69
N VAL A 32 12.37 10.56 -19.81
CA VAL A 32 11.49 9.77 -18.90
C VAL A 32 11.85 10.06 -17.44
N GLU A 33 11.08 9.55 -16.49
CA GLU A 33 11.31 9.82 -15.07
C GLU A 33 12.41 8.98 -14.45
N SER A 34 12.55 7.71 -14.87
CA SER A 34 13.45 6.76 -14.22
C SER A 34 14.45 6.11 -15.17
N PRO A 35 15.65 5.75 -14.68
CA PRO A 35 16.65 5.03 -15.46
C PRO A 35 16.18 3.64 -15.94
N ALA A 36 15.29 2.98 -15.18
CA ALA A 36 14.74 1.69 -15.55
C ALA A 36 13.85 1.81 -16.78
N LYS A 37 12.93 2.79 -16.81
CA LYS A 37 12.13 3.13 -17.99
C LYS A 37 13.00 3.48 -19.19
N ALA A 38 14.04 4.30 -18.99
CA ALA A 38 14.92 4.71 -20.07
C ALA A 38 15.50 3.51 -20.83
N LYS A 39 16.03 2.51 -20.11
CA LYS A 39 16.60 1.30 -20.69
C LYS A 39 15.56 0.48 -21.49
N THR A 40 14.35 0.35 -20.96
CA THR A 40 13.28 -0.42 -21.60
C THR A 40 12.80 0.27 -22.87
N ILE A 41 12.52 1.57 -22.81
CA ILE A 41 11.95 2.35 -23.91
C ILE A 41 12.98 2.55 -25.04
N GLU A 42 14.26 2.80 -24.71
CA GLU A 42 15.33 2.97 -25.72
C GLU A 42 15.45 1.74 -26.61
N LYS A 43 15.35 0.54 -26.02
CA LYS A 43 15.36 -0.71 -26.77
C LYS A 43 14.20 -0.83 -27.77
N TYR A 44 13.01 -0.35 -27.41
CA TYR A 44 11.83 -0.42 -28.27
C TYR A 44 11.86 0.58 -29.42
N LEU A 45 12.39 1.79 -29.16
CA LEU A 45 12.46 2.87 -30.14
C LEU A 45 13.64 2.73 -31.12
N GLY A 46 14.72 2.06 -30.71
CA GLY A 46 15.87 1.74 -31.56
C GLY A 46 16.83 2.92 -31.80
N ARG A 47 17.66 2.79 -32.87
CA ARG A 47 18.87 3.62 -33.08
C ARG A 47 18.61 5.11 -33.28
N ASN A 48 17.45 5.51 -33.73
CA ASN A 48 17.09 6.90 -34.06
C ASN A 48 16.72 7.71 -32.82
N TYR A 49 16.65 7.09 -31.65
CA TYR A 49 16.29 7.70 -30.39
C TYR A 49 17.43 7.58 -29.38
N LYS A 50 17.52 8.56 -28.50
CA LYS A 50 18.30 8.52 -27.28
C LYS A 50 17.35 8.76 -26.12
N VAL A 51 17.33 7.84 -25.14
CA VAL A 51 16.44 7.96 -23.99
C VAL A 51 17.26 8.28 -22.74
N VAL A 52 16.85 9.30 -22.00
CA VAL A 52 17.50 9.76 -20.76
C VAL A 52 16.46 9.88 -19.65
N ALA A 53 16.93 9.87 -18.39
CA ALA A 53 16.05 9.99 -17.23
C ALA A 53 16.23 11.32 -16.51
N SER A 54 15.13 11.99 -16.12
CA SER A 54 15.13 13.19 -15.26
C SER A 54 15.35 12.84 -13.78
N VAL A 55 15.19 11.55 -13.43
CA VAL A 55 15.26 11.08 -12.03
C VAL A 55 14.27 11.84 -11.14
N GLY A 56 13.00 11.89 -11.56
CA GLY A 56 11.91 12.62 -10.92
C GLY A 56 11.92 14.11 -11.22
N HIS A 57 11.33 14.91 -10.32
CA HIS A 57 11.28 16.37 -10.48
C HIS A 57 12.64 17.03 -10.53
N ILE A 58 12.77 18.07 -11.38
CA ILE A 58 13.96 18.90 -11.55
C ILE A 58 13.77 20.33 -11.04
N ARG A 59 12.51 20.80 -10.91
CA ARG A 59 12.11 22.05 -10.28
C ARG A 59 11.12 21.75 -9.15
N ASP A 60 11.14 22.57 -8.10
CA ASP A 60 10.17 22.53 -7.00
C ASP A 60 10.17 23.89 -6.28
N LEU A 61 9.19 24.11 -5.40
CA LEU A 61 9.14 25.23 -4.49
C LEU A 61 10.35 25.19 -3.54
N LYS A 62 10.90 26.35 -3.20
CA LYS A 62 12.04 26.45 -2.28
C LYS A 62 11.70 25.87 -0.92
N LYS A 63 12.57 24.99 -0.38
CA LYS A 63 12.32 24.29 0.88
C LYS A 63 12.40 25.15 2.14
N SER A 64 13.04 26.33 2.06
CA SER A 64 13.27 27.22 3.21
C SER A 64 12.25 28.34 3.34
N SER A 65 11.30 28.47 2.42
CA SER A 65 10.29 29.55 2.42
C SER A 65 8.95 29.04 1.90
N MET A 66 7.90 29.83 2.06
CA MET A 66 6.57 29.55 1.53
C MET A 66 6.61 29.41 -0.01
N SER A 67 7.34 30.28 -0.70
CA SER A 67 7.50 30.28 -2.17
C SER A 67 6.19 30.34 -2.94
N ILE A 68 5.20 31.04 -2.39
CA ILE A 68 3.91 31.36 -3.01
C ILE A 68 3.72 32.85 -2.87
N ASP A 69 3.35 33.51 -3.97
CA ASP A 69 3.04 34.91 -4.02
C ASP A 69 1.54 35.12 -3.83
N PHE A 70 1.13 35.46 -2.60
CA PHE A 70 -0.28 35.60 -2.22
C PHE A 70 -0.95 36.84 -2.86
N GLU A 71 -0.16 37.89 -3.19
CA GLU A 71 -0.66 39.12 -3.79
C GLU A 71 -0.83 38.98 -5.30
N ASN A 72 -0.09 38.05 -5.91
CA ASN A 72 -0.13 37.76 -7.34
C ASN A 72 -0.82 36.41 -7.61
N ASN A 73 -2.10 36.29 -7.29
CA ASN A 73 -2.93 35.12 -7.58
C ASN A 73 -2.33 33.75 -7.16
N TYR A 74 -1.63 33.72 -6.02
CA TYR A 74 -0.99 32.52 -5.48
C TYR A 74 0.11 31.92 -6.37
N GLU A 75 0.78 32.75 -7.19
CA GLU A 75 1.82 32.32 -8.13
C GLU A 75 2.93 31.52 -7.42
N PRO A 76 3.19 30.27 -7.81
CA PRO A 76 4.20 29.43 -7.19
C PRO A 76 5.60 29.76 -7.72
N GLN A 77 6.51 30.13 -6.83
CA GLN A 77 7.90 30.48 -7.16
C GLN A 77 8.77 29.22 -7.23
N TYR A 78 8.85 28.61 -8.41
CA TYR A 78 9.65 27.43 -8.65
C TYR A 78 11.13 27.73 -8.85
N ILE A 79 11.98 26.91 -8.23
CA ILE A 79 13.45 26.93 -8.40
C ILE A 79 13.96 25.55 -8.86
N ASN A 80 15.13 25.53 -9.46
CA ASN A 80 15.82 24.26 -9.74
C ASN A 80 16.19 23.57 -8.43
N ILE A 81 15.89 22.28 -8.32
CA ILE A 81 16.19 21.49 -7.11
C ILE A 81 17.71 21.47 -6.88
N ARG A 82 18.13 21.80 -5.67
CA ARG A 82 19.55 21.76 -5.27
C ARG A 82 20.14 20.37 -5.51
N GLY A 83 21.30 20.31 -6.17
CA GLY A 83 21.97 19.05 -6.56
C GLY A 83 21.59 18.51 -7.93
N LYS A 84 20.54 19.04 -8.58
CA LYS A 84 20.13 18.63 -9.95
C LYS A 84 20.84 19.40 -11.06
N GLY A 85 21.66 20.41 -10.74
CA GLY A 85 22.37 21.24 -11.73
C GLY A 85 23.14 20.44 -12.78
N PRO A 86 23.98 19.47 -12.42
CA PRO A 86 24.69 18.64 -13.40
C PRO A 86 23.76 17.92 -14.39
N LEU A 87 22.67 17.32 -13.87
CA LEU A 87 21.66 16.63 -14.67
C LEU A 87 20.95 17.60 -15.63
N ILE A 88 20.55 18.78 -15.14
CA ILE A 88 19.90 19.83 -15.95
C ILE A 88 20.82 20.26 -17.09
N ASN A 89 22.11 20.47 -16.82
CA ASN A 89 23.10 20.83 -17.83
C ASN A 89 23.28 19.72 -18.88
N GLU A 90 23.28 18.45 -18.45
CA GLU A 90 23.30 17.30 -19.34
C GLU A 90 22.07 17.27 -20.25
N LEU A 91 20.86 17.39 -19.68
CA LEU A 91 19.60 17.42 -20.43
C LEU A 91 19.58 18.56 -21.45
N LYS A 92 20.00 19.77 -21.08
CA LYS A 92 20.13 20.93 -22.01
C LYS A 92 21.11 20.65 -23.14
N LYS A 93 22.25 20.01 -22.83
CA LYS A 93 23.27 19.65 -23.84
C LYS A 93 22.75 18.63 -24.84
N GLU A 94 22.01 17.64 -24.35
CA GLU A 94 21.44 16.61 -25.21
C GLU A 94 20.26 17.14 -26.04
N ALA A 95 19.40 17.99 -25.45
CA ALA A 95 18.29 18.62 -26.17
C ALA A 95 18.79 19.49 -27.35
N LYS A 96 19.86 20.29 -27.15
CA LYS A 96 20.47 21.09 -28.25
C LYS A 96 21.01 20.25 -29.39
N LYS A 97 21.41 19.00 -29.15
CA LYS A 97 21.91 18.09 -30.20
C LYS A 97 20.80 17.30 -30.87
N ALA A 98 19.65 17.20 -30.25
CA ALA A 98 18.54 16.40 -30.72
C ALA A 98 17.91 16.96 -31.99
N LYS A 99 17.27 16.08 -32.79
CA LYS A 99 16.40 16.46 -33.88
C LYS A 99 15.08 17.01 -33.34
N GLN A 100 14.51 16.31 -32.36
CA GLN A 100 13.28 16.62 -31.65
C GLN A 100 13.39 16.10 -30.23
N VAL A 101 12.72 16.74 -29.27
CA VAL A 101 12.64 16.32 -27.86
C VAL A 101 11.25 15.82 -27.57
N PHE A 102 11.14 14.67 -26.93
CA PHE A 102 9.89 14.08 -26.46
C PHE A 102 9.92 13.95 -24.94
N LEU A 103 8.81 14.27 -24.30
CA LEU A 103 8.60 14.19 -22.86
C LEU A 103 7.66 13.00 -22.58
N ALA A 104 8.22 11.92 -22.02
CA ALA A 104 7.54 10.64 -21.86
C ALA A 104 7.48 10.20 -20.39
N SER A 105 7.09 11.14 -19.49
CA SER A 105 6.80 10.89 -18.10
C SER A 105 5.47 10.13 -17.92
N ASP A 106 5.18 9.69 -16.69
CA ASP A 106 3.99 8.90 -16.34
C ASP A 106 2.67 9.56 -16.79
N PRO A 107 1.60 8.79 -16.94
CA PRO A 107 0.31 9.28 -17.45
C PRO A 107 -0.53 9.99 -16.38
N ASP A 108 0.02 10.33 -15.22
CA ASP A 108 -0.71 11.05 -14.16
C ASP A 108 -0.33 12.54 -14.11
N ARG A 109 -1.02 13.31 -13.24
CA ARG A 109 -0.77 14.75 -13.05
C ARG A 109 0.66 15.07 -12.59
N GLU A 110 1.32 14.15 -11.85
CA GLU A 110 2.72 14.34 -11.47
C GLU A 110 3.65 14.23 -12.67
N GLY A 111 3.42 13.25 -13.56
CA GLY A 111 4.16 13.11 -14.80
C GLY A 111 3.94 14.29 -15.75
N GLU A 112 2.72 14.83 -15.80
CA GLU A 112 2.43 16.02 -16.61
C GLU A 112 3.18 17.25 -16.08
N ALA A 113 3.19 17.47 -14.77
CA ALA A 113 3.96 18.55 -14.14
C ALA A 113 5.47 18.37 -14.34
N ILE A 114 5.99 17.14 -14.29
CA ILE A 114 7.41 16.87 -14.61
C ILE A 114 7.71 17.26 -16.06
N SER A 115 6.85 16.90 -17.00
CA SER A 115 6.98 17.29 -18.41
C SER A 115 6.94 18.81 -18.60
N TRP A 116 6.03 19.51 -17.94
CA TRP A 116 5.94 20.98 -17.94
C TRP A 116 7.19 21.64 -17.35
N HIS A 117 7.71 21.12 -16.25
CA HIS A 117 8.96 21.63 -15.68
C HIS A 117 10.17 21.38 -16.59
N LEU A 118 10.17 20.25 -17.32
CA LEU A 118 11.20 19.95 -18.32
C LEU A 118 11.09 20.89 -19.52
N SER A 119 9.88 21.15 -20.07
CA SER A 119 9.68 22.07 -21.19
C SER A 119 10.23 23.47 -20.84
N HIS A 120 9.88 23.99 -19.66
CA HIS A 120 10.39 25.28 -19.19
C HIS A 120 11.93 25.34 -19.11
N ILE A 121 12.58 24.28 -18.55
CA ILE A 121 14.05 24.27 -18.46
C ILE A 121 14.73 24.15 -19.82
N LEU A 122 14.12 23.42 -20.75
CA LEU A 122 14.68 23.16 -22.08
C LEU A 122 14.33 24.24 -23.10
N GLY A 123 13.44 25.19 -22.75
CA GLY A 123 12.93 26.23 -23.66
C GLY A 123 12.06 25.64 -24.77
N LEU A 124 11.19 24.69 -24.42
CA LEU A 124 10.16 24.13 -25.29
C LEU A 124 8.83 24.78 -24.94
N GLU A 125 8.01 25.09 -25.93
CA GLU A 125 6.68 25.64 -25.68
C GLU A 125 5.71 24.52 -25.26
N PRO A 126 4.82 24.73 -24.27
CA PRO A 126 3.87 23.72 -23.80
C PRO A 126 2.91 23.23 -24.91
N GLU A 127 2.59 24.09 -25.88
CA GLU A 127 1.71 23.81 -27.02
C GLU A 127 2.34 22.90 -28.08
N GLU A 128 3.67 22.72 -28.04
CA GLU A 128 4.36 21.81 -28.95
C GLU A 128 3.93 20.37 -28.73
N LYS A 129 3.68 19.65 -29.83
CA LYS A 129 3.37 18.21 -29.78
C LYS A 129 4.60 17.39 -29.49
N ASN A 130 5.01 17.40 -28.22
CA ASN A 130 6.20 16.69 -27.74
C ASN A 130 5.92 15.80 -26.51
N ARG A 131 4.72 15.81 -25.97
CA ARG A 131 4.27 14.95 -24.86
C ARG A 131 3.79 13.59 -25.38
N VAL A 132 4.40 12.52 -24.87
CA VAL A 132 4.07 11.12 -25.20
C VAL A 132 3.58 10.42 -23.94
N VAL A 133 2.42 9.75 -24.02
CA VAL A 133 1.77 9.07 -22.88
C VAL A 133 1.45 7.63 -23.26
N PHE A 134 1.70 6.70 -22.35
CA PHE A 134 1.35 5.28 -22.49
C PHE A 134 1.02 4.68 -21.13
N ASN A 135 -0.01 3.84 -21.08
CA ASN A 135 -0.48 3.19 -19.84
C ASN A 135 0.30 1.90 -19.53
N GLU A 136 1.07 1.36 -20.45
CA GLU A 136 1.91 0.17 -20.28
C GLU A 136 3.20 0.30 -21.09
N ILE A 137 4.29 -0.30 -20.58
CA ILE A 137 5.59 -0.24 -21.23
C ILE A 137 5.81 -1.54 -22.03
N THR A 138 5.01 -1.72 -23.06
CA THR A 138 5.17 -2.75 -24.09
C THR A 138 5.71 -2.14 -25.38
N LYS A 139 6.26 -3.00 -26.27
CA LYS A 139 6.84 -2.51 -27.53
C LYS A 139 5.81 -1.79 -28.40
N ASP A 140 4.60 -2.34 -28.48
CA ASP A 140 3.55 -1.81 -29.35
C ASP A 140 2.91 -0.56 -28.75
N ALA A 141 2.61 -0.56 -27.44
CA ALA A 141 2.08 0.62 -26.76
C ALA A 141 3.03 1.81 -26.85
N VAL A 142 4.34 1.59 -26.60
CA VAL A 142 5.35 2.63 -26.71
C VAL A 142 5.44 3.14 -28.15
N LYS A 143 5.55 2.27 -29.16
CA LYS A 143 5.64 2.71 -30.56
C LYS A 143 4.42 3.49 -31.02
N ASN A 144 3.23 3.02 -30.68
CA ASN A 144 1.98 3.69 -31.04
C ASN A 144 1.87 5.07 -30.40
N ALA A 145 2.29 5.22 -29.14
CA ALA A 145 2.29 6.52 -28.48
C ALA A 145 3.19 7.59 -29.13
N PHE A 146 4.25 7.16 -29.83
CA PHE A 146 5.13 8.07 -30.57
C PHE A 146 4.61 8.44 -31.98
N VAL A 147 3.52 7.83 -32.45
CA VAL A 147 2.88 8.19 -33.72
C VAL A 147 2.13 9.51 -33.62
N GLU A 148 1.46 9.72 -32.46
CA GLU A 148 0.63 10.90 -32.21
C GLU A 148 0.97 11.57 -30.89
N PRO A 149 2.12 12.26 -30.80
CA PRO A 149 2.44 13.07 -29.61
C PRO A 149 1.44 14.22 -29.48
N ARG A 150 1.12 14.59 -28.24
CA ARG A 150 0.22 15.72 -27.93
C ARG A 150 0.98 16.90 -27.31
N ALA A 151 0.32 18.02 -27.14
CA ALA A 151 0.74 19.10 -26.28
C ALA A 151 0.71 18.69 -24.80
N ILE A 152 1.37 19.44 -23.95
CA ILE A 152 1.23 19.31 -22.49
C ILE A 152 -0.19 19.70 -22.12
N ASP A 153 -0.83 18.90 -21.29
CA ASP A 153 -2.16 19.16 -20.77
C ASP A 153 -2.07 20.11 -19.57
N MET A 154 -2.42 21.37 -19.79
CA MET A 154 -2.29 22.41 -18.77
C MET A 154 -3.30 22.23 -17.63
N ASP A 155 -4.46 21.61 -17.87
CA ASP A 155 -5.43 21.33 -16.80
C ASP A 155 -4.88 20.32 -15.78
N LEU A 156 -4.16 19.30 -16.26
CA LEU A 156 -3.41 18.35 -15.41
C LEU A 156 -2.28 19.04 -14.64
N VAL A 157 -1.54 19.95 -15.30
CA VAL A 157 -0.49 20.75 -14.65
C VAL A 157 -1.09 21.61 -13.56
N ASP A 158 -2.20 22.31 -13.83
CA ASP A 158 -2.87 23.20 -12.90
C ASP A 158 -3.44 22.43 -11.70
N ALA A 159 -3.99 21.23 -11.91
CA ALA A 159 -4.44 20.36 -10.82
C ALA A 159 -3.28 19.93 -9.91
N GLN A 160 -2.10 19.63 -10.48
CA GLN A 160 -0.90 19.31 -9.70
C GLN A 160 -0.38 20.57 -8.97
N GLN A 161 -0.33 21.72 -9.61
CA GLN A 161 0.06 23.00 -8.99
C GLN A 161 -0.86 23.35 -7.83
N ALA A 162 -2.19 23.28 -8.04
CA ALA A 162 -3.19 23.52 -6.98
C ALA A 162 -2.90 22.65 -5.75
N ARG A 163 -2.74 21.33 -5.95
CA ARG A 163 -2.38 20.41 -4.87
C ARG A 163 -1.07 20.81 -4.20
N ARG A 164 -0.04 21.13 -4.99
CA ARG A 164 1.27 21.50 -4.47
C ARG A 164 1.23 22.79 -3.64
N VAL A 165 0.46 23.80 -4.09
CA VAL A 165 0.23 25.06 -3.39
C VAL A 165 -0.54 24.82 -2.09
N LEU A 166 -1.65 24.09 -2.12
CA LEU A 166 -2.42 23.74 -0.92
C LEU A 166 -1.60 23.02 0.13
N ASP A 167 -0.86 21.97 -0.26
CA ASP A 167 -0.04 21.20 0.66
C ASP A 167 1.14 22.04 1.19
N ARG A 168 1.62 23.03 0.42
CA ARG A 168 2.62 24.00 0.86
C ARG A 168 2.03 24.95 1.90
N ILE A 169 0.89 25.55 1.64
CA ILE A 169 0.22 26.48 2.57
C ILE A 169 -0.02 25.78 3.90
N VAL A 170 -0.72 24.64 3.91
CA VAL A 170 -1.02 23.91 5.14
C VAL A 170 0.25 23.47 5.87
N GLY A 171 1.18 22.84 5.15
CA GLY A 171 2.38 22.25 5.75
C GLY A 171 3.35 23.30 6.32
N TYR A 172 3.49 24.44 5.65
CA TYR A 172 4.44 25.50 6.04
C TYR A 172 3.85 26.51 7.02
N SER A 173 2.54 26.55 7.18
CA SER A 173 1.87 27.32 8.22
C SER A 173 1.76 26.54 9.53
N ILE A 174 1.18 25.33 9.50
CA ILE A 174 0.92 24.56 10.72
C ILE A 174 2.19 23.91 11.29
N SER A 175 3.11 23.39 10.45
CA SER A 175 4.29 22.68 10.97
C SER A 175 5.23 23.57 11.82
N PRO A 176 5.56 24.81 11.45
CA PRO A 176 6.33 25.72 12.31
C PRO A 176 5.61 26.03 13.63
N LEU A 177 4.29 26.19 13.59
CA LEU A 177 3.48 26.41 14.81
C LEU A 177 3.60 25.20 15.75
N LEU A 178 3.47 23.97 15.25
CA LEU A 178 3.69 22.76 16.03
C LEU A 178 5.14 22.69 16.57
N TRP A 179 6.14 23.18 15.83
CA TRP A 179 7.52 23.18 16.31
C TRP A 179 7.73 24.16 17.45
N LYS A 180 7.09 25.32 17.40
CA LYS A 180 7.17 26.37 18.44
C LYS A 180 6.43 25.96 19.70
N LYS A 181 5.26 25.32 19.54
CA LYS A 181 4.32 25.06 20.65
C LYS A 181 4.44 23.65 21.24
N VAL A 182 4.90 22.64 20.48
CA VAL A 182 5.03 21.24 20.92
C VAL A 182 6.47 20.74 20.78
N LYS A 183 6.94 20.46 19.54
CA LYS A 183 8.27 19.87 19.29
C LYS A 183 8.72 20.02 17.86
N LYS A 184 10.04 20.31 17.67
CA LYS A 184 10.67 20.33 16.34
C LYS A 184 10.51 19.01 15.60
N GLY A 185 10.27 19.10 14.29
CA GLY A 185 10.19 17.94 13.39
C GLY A 185 8.80 17.34 13.22
N LEU A 186 7.77 17.91 13.84
CA LEU A 186 6.36 17.57 13.59
C LEU A 186 5.91 18.12 12.23
N SER A 187 4.85 17.57 11.66
CA SER A 187 4.25 18.08 10.43
C SER A 187 2.74 17.88 10.44
N ALA A 188 2.03 18.80 9.85
CA ALA A 188 0.62 18.65 9.52
C ALA A 188 0.42 18.67 8.01
N GLY A 189 -0.67 18.11 7.54
CA GLY A 189 -1.06 18.07 6.14
C GLY A 189 -2.49 17.55 6.04
N ARG A 190 -3.26 17.99 5.05
CA ARG A 190 -4.70 17.71 4.92
C ARG A 190 -5.02 16.21 5.09
N VAL A 191 -4.65 15.37 4.13
CA VAL A 191 -4.92 13.92 4.16
C VAL A 191 -4.26 13.22 5.37
N GLN A 192 -3.06 13.68 5.77
CA GLN A 192 -2.33 13.16 6.94
C GLN A 192 -3.11 13.38 8.24
N SER A 193 -3.68 14.57 8.43
CA SER A 193 -4.40 14.92 9.66
C SER A 193 -5.74 14.19 9.74
N VAL A 194 -6.46 14.06 8.64
CA VAL A 194 -7.68 13.23 8.57
C VAL A 194 -7.38 11.76 8.88
N ALA A 195 -6.32 11.19 8.31
CA ALA A 195 -5.94 9.80 8.59
C ALA A 195 -5.60 9.58 10.08
N LEU A 196 -4.91 10.54 10.69
CA LEU A 196 -4.61 10.50 12.14
C LEU A 196 -5.88 10.59 12.97
N LYS A 197 -6.77 11.53 12.64
CA LYS A 197 -8.06 11.70 13.31
C LYS A 197 -8.89 10.43 13.27
N LEU A 198 -9.04 9.80 12.12
CA LEU A 198 -9.80 8.55 11.99
C LEU A 198 -9.26 7.43 12.91
N ILE A 199 -7.93 7.33 13.07
CA ILE A 199 -7.32 6.36 13.97
C ILE A 199 -7.64 6.68 15.43
N ILE A 200 -7.58 7.96 15.82
CA ILE A 200 -7.84 8.40 17.19
C ILE A 200 -9.33 8.28 17.53
N ASP A 201 -10.22 8.67 16.63
CA ASP A 201 -11.66 8.51 16.78
C ASP A 201 -12.01 7.02 17.02
N ARG A 202 -11.40 6.12 16.24
CA ARG A 202 -11.55 4.68 16.44
C ARG A 202 -11.02 4.21 17.81
N GLU A 203 -9.94 4.74 18.29
CA GLU A 203 -9.42 4.41 19.62
C GLU A 203 -10.35 4.93 20.73
N ASN A 204 -10.97 6.11 20.52
CA ASN A 204 -11.96 6.66 21.45
C ASN A 204 -13.25 5.81 21.46
N GLU A 205 -13.72 5.34 20.28
CA GLU A 205 -14.82 4.38 20.19
C GLU A 205 -14.52 3.10 20.97
N ILE A 206 -13.30 2.57 20.85
CA ILE A 206 -12.86 1.37 21.57
C ILE A 206 -12.83 1.61 23.09
N LYS A 207 -12.29 2.76 23.54
CA LYS A 207 -12.22 3.13 24.95
C LYS A 207 -13.61 3.34 25.57
N ALA A 208 -14.55 3.87 24.80
CA ALA A 208 -15.93 4.13 25.25
C ALA A 208 -16.84 2.89 25.15
N PHE A 209 -16.40 1.84 24.48
CA PHE A 209 -17.21 0.66 24.21
C PHE A 209 -17.55 -0.10 25.50
N LYS A 210 -18.82 -0.44 25.66
CA LYS A 210 -19.32 -1.30 26.75
C LYS A 210 -19.78 -2.62 26.14
N PRO A 211 -19.16 -3.76 26.54
CA PRO A 211 -19.60 -5.06 26.09
C PRO A 211 -21.04 -5.36 26.56
N GLU A 212 -21.87 -5.81 25.64
CA GLU A 212 -23.23 -6.28 25.92
C GLU A 212 -23.26 -7.81 25.82
N GLU A 213 -23.86 -8.46 26.79
CA GLU A 213 -24.07 -9.89 26.80
C GLU A 213 -25.11 -10.30 25.76
N TYR A 214 -24.88 -11.40 25.07
CA TYR A 214 -25.87 -12.09 24.26
C TYR A 214 -25.54 -13.57 24.20
N TRP A 215 -26.54 -14.36 23.86
CA TRP A 215 -26.40 -15.82 23.79
C TRP A 215 -26.77 -16.34 22.40
N THR A 216 -26.18 -17.48 22.05
CA THR A 216 -26.58 -18.28 20.90
C THR A 216 -26.89 -19.71 21.35
N ILE A 217 -27.76 -20.40 20.63
CA ILE A 217 -27.99 -21.83 20.82
C ILE A 217 -27.72 -22.50 19.47
N ASP A 218 -26.64 -23.26 19.40
CA ASP A 218 -26.36 -24.11 18.26
C ASP A 218 -26.82 -25.52 18.50
N GLY A 219 -27.45 -26.13 17.49
CA GLY A 219 -27.94 -27.50 17.54
C GLY A 219 -27.23 -28.39 16.53
N ALA A 220 -26.73 -29.54 16.98
CA ALA A 220 -26.35 -30.61 16.09
C ALA A 220 -27.55 -31.52 15.86
N PHE A 221 -27.90 -31.74 14.61
CA PHE A 221 -29.00 -32.55 14.16
C PHE A 221 -28.53 -33.67 13.25
N LYS A 222 -29.37 -34.72 13.10
CA LYS A 222 -29.13 -35.82 12.14
C LYS A 222 -30.38 -36.18 11.35
N LYS A 223 -30.22 -36.48 10.06
CA LYS A 223 -31.20 -37.17 9.24
C LYS A 223 -30.59 -38.51 8.76
N GLY A 224 -31.09 -39.59 9.25
CA GLY A 224 -30.44 -40.89 9.07
C GLY A 224 -29.02 -40.88 9.67
N ALA A 225 -28.01 -41.24 8.88
CA ALA A 225 -26.62 -41.25 9.30
C ALA A 225 -25.91 -39.87 9.16
N LYS A 226 -26.48 -38.89 8.44
CA LYS A 226 -25.85 -37.62 8.14
C LYS A 226 -26.14 -36.60 9.22
N LYS A 227 -25.06 -36.01 9.78
CA LYS A 227 -25.12 -34.94 10.79
C LYS A 227 -24.99 -33.55 10.12
N PHE A 228 -25.67 -32.54 10.69
CA PHE A 228 -25.57 -31.15 10.26
C PHE A 228 -25.80 -30.21 11.46
N GLN A 229 -25.41 -28.93 11.30
CA GLN A 229 -25.61 -27.92 12.32
C GLN A 229 -26.74 -26.97 11.92
N ALA A 230 -27.55 -26.58 12.90
CA ALA A 230 -28.53 -25.52 12.78
C ALA A 230 -28.44 -24.58 13.98
N SER A 231 -28.69 -23.29 13.76
CA SER A 231 -28.66 -22.28 14.82
C SER A 231 -30.07 -21.84 15.17
N PHE A 232 -30.31 -21.56 16.43
CA PHE A 232 -31.57 -20.99 16.91
C PHE A 232 -31.91 -19.71 16.18
N TYR A 233 -33.14 -19.59 15.74
CA TYR A 233 -33.64 -18.42 15.02
C TYR A 233 -34.62 -17.60 15.88
N GLY A 234 -35.53 -18.28 16.58
CA GLY A 234 -36.55 -17.59 17.34
C GLY A 234 -37.67 -18.50 17.83
N LEU A 235 -38.73 -17.89 18.32
CA LEU A 235 -39.93 -18.54 18.86
C LEU A 235 -41.17 -18.15 18.07
N ASP A 236 -42.11 -19.12 17.89
CA ASP A 236 -43.46 -18.90 17.34
C ASP A 236 -43.48 -18.07 16.04
N GLY A 237 -42.53 -18.37 15.12
CA GLY A 237 -42.37 -17.68 13.82
C GLY A 237 -41.64 -16.34 13.87
N LYS A 238 -41.26 -15.84 15.04
CA LYS A 238 -40.60 -14.55 15.20
C LYS A 238 -39.12 -14.75 15.57
N LYS A 239 -38.25 -13.92 14.96
CA LYS A 239 -36.84 -13.88 15.34
C LYS A 239 -36.72 -13.39 16.78
N LEU A 240 -35.97 -14.10 17.61
CA LEU A 240 -35.69 -13.73 19.00
C LEU A 240 -34.22 -13.63 19.26
N LYS A 241 -33.82 -12.56 20.00
CA LYS A 241 -32.46 -12.36 20.48
C LYS A 241 -32.40 -12.83 21.93
N LEU A 242 -31.40 -13.58 22.30
CA LEU A 242 -31.20 -14.08 23.66
C LEU A 242 -30.21 -13.14 24.36
N ASN A 243 -30.66 -12.46 25.43
CA ASN A 243 -29.85 -11.42 26.09
C ASN A 243 -29.21 -11.92 27.39
N ASN A 244 -29.73 -13.02 27.95
CA ASN A 244 -29.26 -13.60 29.21
C ASN A 244 -29.53 -15.09 29.27
N ASN A 245 -29.05 -15.75 30.35
CA ASN A 245 -29.26 -17.17 30.54
C ASN A 245 -30.73 -17.56 30.75
N ASP A 246 -31.55 -16.69 31.33
CA ASP A 246 -32.98 -16.99 31.57
C ASP A 246 -33.73 -17.11 30.24
N ASP A 247 -33.44 -16.26 29.26
CA ASP A 247 -33.95 -16.37 27.89
C ASP A 247 -33.58 -17.73 27.28
N VAL A 248 -32.34 -18.19 27.52
CA VAL A 248 -31.84 -19.48 27.03
C VAL A 248 -32.61 -20.62 27.68
N GLN A 249 -32.78 -20.62 29.01
CA GLN A 249 -33.51 -21.67 29.74
C GLN A 249 -34.98 -21.71 29.32
N ALA A 250 -35.61 -20.57 29.08
CA ALA A 250 -36.99 -20.49 28.57
C ALA A 250 -37.14 -21.15 27.19
N VAL A 251 -36.11 -21.03 26.30
CA VAL A 251 -36.11 -21.72 25.00
C VAL A 251 -35.82 -23.20 25.18
N LEU A 252 -34.83 -23.58 25.98
CA LEU A 252 -34.44 -24.98 26.16
C LEU A 252 -35.56 -25.80 26.83
N SER A 253 -36.36 -25.24 27.75
CA SER A 253 -37.49 -25.89 28.41
C SER A 253 -38.60 -26.26 27.44
N ARG A 254 -38.73 -25.57 26.30
CA ARG A 254 -39.71 -25.93 25.24
C ARG A 254 -39.24 -27.11 24.38
N ILE A 255 -37.95 -27.47 24.42
CA ILE A 255 -37.39 -28.59 23.67
C ILE A 255 -37.59 -29.87 24.47
N THR A 256 -38.74 -30.54 24.30
CA THR A 256 -39.16 -31.66 25.12
C THR A 256 -38.83 -33.03 24.51
N SER A 257 -38.43 -33.08 23.23
CA SER A 257 -38.06 -34.33 22.56
C SER A 257 -36.82 -34.12 21.66
N ASP A 258 -36.30 -35.20 21.09
CA ASP A 258 -35.23 -35.16 20.11
C ASP A 258 -35.73 -34.95 18.68
N ASP A 259 -37.04 -35.11 18.45
CA ASP A 259 -37.64 -35.03 17.12
C ASP A 259 -38.02 -33.58 16.79
N PHE A 260 -37.51 -33.07 15.68
CA PHE A 260 -37.85 -31.78 15.12
C PHE A 260 -38.48 -31.95 13.74
N ASN A 261 -39.51 -31.17 13.45
CA ASN A 261 -40.16 -31.18 12.15
C ASN A 261 -39.39 -30.23 11.19
N VAL A 262 -39.30 -30.62 9.94
CA VAL A 262 -38.82 -29.77 8.84
C VAL A 262 -40.01 -28.98 8.33
N ASP A 263 -40.13 -27.71 8.76
CA ASP A 263 -41.26 -26.86 8.38
C ASP A 263 -41.11 -26.29 6.98
N LYS A 264 -39.89 -25.96 6.59
CA LYS A 264 -39.63 -25.31 5.30
C LYS A 264 -38.28 -25.68 4.73
N VAL A 265 -38.23 -25.94 3.41
CA VAL A 265 -37.02 -26.19 2.65
C VAL A 265 -36.97 -25.25 1.45
N GLU A 266 -36.09 -24.26 1.48
CA GLU A 266 -35.89 -23.32 0.39
C GLU A 266 -34.61 -23.70 -0.39
N LYS A 267 -34.76 -24.15 -1.63
CA LYS A 267 -33.66 -24.40 -2.56
C LYS A 267 -33.59 -23.27 -3.57
N LYS A 268 -32.43 -22.59 -3.68
CA LYS A 268 -32.22 -21.44 -4.57
C LYS A 268 -30.85 -21.51 -5.23
N GLU A 269 -30.77 -21.03 -6.47
CA GLU A 269 -29.53 -20.78 -7.14
C GLU A 269 -29.03 -19.37 -6.79
N ARG A 270 -27.79 -19.24 -6.31
CA ARG A 270 -27.13 -17.96 -6.02
C ARG A 270 -25.95 -17.78 -6.94
N ARG A 271 -25.91 -16.65 -7.66
CA ARG A 271 -24.77 -16.25 -8.46
C ARG A 271 -23.87 -15.32 -7.67
N ARG A 272 -22.55 -15.53 -7.76
CA ARG A 272 -21.54 -14.70 -7.18
C ARG A 272 -20.64 -14.16 -8.29
N ASN A 273 -20.72 -12.85 -8.53
CA ASN A 273 -19.94 -12.19 -9.56
C ASN A 273 -18.46 -12.16 -9.21
N ALA A 274 -17.61 -12.22 -10.24
CA ALA A 274 -16.19 -11.98 -10.10
C ALA A 274 -15.92 -10.57 -9.54
N PRO A 275 -14.90 -10.41 -8.72
CA PRO A 275 -14.47 -9.09 -8.26
C PRO A 275 -13.93 -8.26 -9.43
N LEU A 276 -14.06 -6.93 -9.37
CA LEU A 276 -13.53 -6.01 -10.37
C LEU A 276 -11.99 -6.08 -10.43
N PRO A 277 -11.37 -5.71 -11.56
CA PRO A 277 -9.93 -5.58 -11.65
C PRO A 277 -9.40 -4.55 -10.64
N TYR A 278 -8.11 -4.57 -10.34
CA TYR A 278 -7.55 -3.74 -9.29
C TYR A 278 -7.47 -2.26 -9.68
N THR A 279 -7.87 -1.42 -8.73
CA THR A 279 -7.41 -0.04 -8.54
C THR A 279 -6.18 -0.04 -7.61
N THR A 280 -5.51 1.11 -7.45
CA THR A 280 -4.42 1.26 -6.46
C THR A 280 -4.86 0.86 -5.06
N SER A 281 -6.02 1.34 -4.63
CA SER A 281 -6.56 1.08 -3.29
C SER A 281 -6.85 -0.42 -3.09
N SER A 282 -7.59 -1.04 -3.99
CA SER A 282 -7.95 -2.45 -3.88
C SER A 282 -6.73 -3.38 -3.99
N LEU A 283 -5.71 -3.01 -4.79
CA LEU A 283 -4.44 -3.74 -4.83
C LEU A 283 -3.70 -3.66 -3.50
N GLN A 284 -3.62 -2.47 -2.88
CA GLN A 284 -2.97 -2.29 -1.58
C GLN A 284 -3.69 -3.09 -0.48
N GLN A 285 -5.03 -3.11 -0.48
CA GLN A 285 -5.85 -3.88 0.45
C GLN A 285 -5.59 -5.39 0.32
N ASP A 286 -5.68 -5.93 -0.88
CA ASP A 286 -5.49 -7.36 -1.12
C ASP A 286 -4.03 -7.79 -0.91
N ALA A 287 -3.07 -6.97 -1.28
CA ALA A 287 -1.65 -7.23 -1.02
C ALA A 287 -1.35 -7.31 0.49
N ALA A 288 -1.96 -6.42 1.29
CA ALA A 288 -1.82 -6.47 2.74
C ALA A 288 -2.46 -7.73 3.35
N ASN A 289 -3.66 -8.10 2.87
CA ASN A 289 -4.44 -9.20 3.42
C ASN A 289 -3.94 -10.58 2.96
N LYS A 290 -3.61 -10.75 1.67
CA LYS A 290 -3.32 -12.06 1.06
C LYS A 290 -1.82 -12.40 1.03
N ILE A 291 -0.95 -11.41 0.83
CA ILE A 291 0.51 -11.66 0.71
C ILE A 291 1.35 -10.92 1.76
N ASN A 292 0.70 -10.28 2.75
CA ASN A 292 1.34 -9.56 3.85
C ASN A 292 2.32 -8.44 3.38
N PHE A 293 2.00 -7.77 2.28
CA PHE A 293 2.77 -6.62 1.84
C PHE A 293 2.23 -5.36 2.49
N ARG A 294 3.13 -4.54 3.03
CA ARG A 294 2.78 -3.19 3.46
C ARG A 294 2.56 -2.30 2.24
N THR A 295 1.72 -1.32 2.38
CA THR A 295 1.31 -0.40 1.30
C THR A 295 2.50 0.17 0.52
N ARG A 296 3.52 0.67 1.22
CA ARG A 296 4.76 1.16 0.59
C ARG A 296 5.48 0.10 -0.23
N LYS A 297 5.58 -1.14 0.31
CA LYS A 297 6.20 -2.26 -0.40
C LYS A 297 5.42 -2.63 -1.65
N THR A 298 4.09 -2.67 -1.55
CA THR A 298 3.20 -2.95 -2.69
C THR A 298 3.46 -1.98 -3.83
N MET A 299 3.49 -0.66 -3.55
CA MET A 299 3.73 0.35 -4.59
C MET A 299 5.15 0.29 -5.16
N MET A 300 6.16 0.00 -4.33
CA MET A 300 7.54 -0.15 -4.81
C MET A 300 7.68 -1.34 -5.78
N VAL A 301 7.09 -2.48 -5.45
CA VAL A 301 7.14 -3.68 -6.31
C VAL A 301 6.29 -3.48 -7.56
N ALA A 302 5.11 -2.85 -7.45
CA ALA A 302 4.27 -2.51 -8.61
C ALA A 302 5.00 -1.58 -9.58
N GLN A 303 5.74 -0.58 -9.09
CA GLN A 303 6.58 0.30 -9.91
C GLN A 303 7.64 -0.49 -10.68
N GLN A 304 8.30 -1.46 -10.04
CA GLN A 304 9.29 -2.32 -10.73
C GLN A 304 8.65 -3.14 -11.84
N LEU A 305 7.48 -3.73 -11.58
CA LEU A 305 6.74 -4.52 -12.58
C LEU A 305 6.28 -3.66 -13.76
N TYR A 306 5.90 -2.41 -13.52
CA TYR A 306 5.50 -1.45 -14.56
C TYR A 306 6.69 -0.99 -15.40
N GLU A 307 7.81 -0.58 -14.76
CA GLU A 307 8.97 0.02 -15.44
C GLU A 307 9.75 -0.98 -16.30
N GLY A 308 9.67 -2.25 -15.96
CA GLY A 308 10.21 -3.33 -16.78
C GLY A 308 11.12 -4.31 -16.04
N ILE A 309 10.87 -5.58 -16.28
CA ILE A 309 11.65 -6.73 -15.82
C ILE A 309 12.33 -7.39 -17.02
N ASN A 310 13.57 -7.82 -16.85
CA ASN A 310 14.29 -8.52 -17.90
C ASN A 310 13.83 -9.99 -18.00
N LEU A 311 13.13 -10.32 -19.07
CA LEU A 311 12.63 -11.67 -19.34
C LEU A 311 13.59 -12.52 -20.21
N GLY A 312 14.90 -12.21 -20.21
CA GLY A 312 15.88 -12.91 -21.05
C GLY A 312 16.01 -12.32 -22.45
N SER A 313 14.92 -11.98 -23.10
CA SER A 313 14.90 -11.27 -24.39
C SER A 313 15.04 -9.75 -24.25
N GLY A 314 15.02 -9.23 -23.03
CA GLY A 314 15.13 -7.82 -22.66
C GLY A 314 14.09 -7.39 -21.64
N ALA A 315 14.22 -6.15 -21.16
CA ALA A 315 13.26 -5.58 -20.22
C ALA A 315 11.91 -5.30 -20.87
N GLN A 316 10.83 -5.60 -20.16
CA GLN A 316 9.44 -5.38 -20.55
C GLN A 316 8.61 -5.02 -19.32
N GLY A 317 7.69 -4.06 -19.43
CA GLY A 317 6.68 -3.78 -18.42
C GLY A 317 5.67 -4.93 -18.34
N LEU A 318 5.43 -5.43 -17.14
CA LEU A 318 4.58 -6.59 -16.91
C LEU A 318 3.16 -6.23 -16.49
N ILE A 319 2.94 -5.01 -16.04
CA ILE A 319 1.62 -4.50 -15.64
C ILE A 319 1.37 -3.13 -16.23
N THR A 320 0.10 -2.73 -16.27
CA THR A 320 -0.32 -1.35 -16.55
C THR A 320 0.07 -0.41 -15.42
N TYR A 321 -0.04 0.89 -15.66
CA TYR A 321 0.26 1.93 -14.68
C TYR A 321 -0.51 1.71 -13.38
N MET A 322 0.21 1.69 -12.24
CA MET A 322 -0.32 1.23 -10.97
C MET A 322 -0.98 2.32 -10.12
N ARG A 323 -0.89 3.60 -10.51
CA ARG A 323 -1.61 4.69 -9.83
C ARG A 323 -2.88 5.02 -10.59
N THR A 324 -3.95 4.32 -10.28
CA THR A 324 -5.25 4.45 -10.94
C THR A 324 -6.39 4.14 -9.98
N ASP A 325 -7.48 4.83 -10.14
CA ASP A 325 -8.78 4.55 -9.52
C ASP A 325 -9.77 3.95 -10.52
N SER A 326 -9.37 3.79 -11.78
CA SER A 326 -10.16 3.20 -12.85
C SER A 326 -10.19 1.67 -12.75
N THR A 327 -11.36 1.10 -13.04
CA THR A 327 -11.56 -0.34 -13.26
C THR A 327 -11.76 -0.68 -14.73
N ARG A 328 -11.56 0.30 -15.65
CA ARG A 328 -11.68 0.14 -17.09
C ARG A 328 -10.59 -0.79 -17.64
N ILE A 329 -10.92 -1.56 -18.64
CA ILE A 329 -10.00 -2.43 -19.35
C ILE A 329 -10.13 -2.12 -20.84
N SER A 330 -9.01 -1.98 -21.55
CA SER A 330 -9.01 -1.75 -22.99
C SER A 330 -9.66 -2.92 -23.76
N PRO A 331 -10.31 -2.67 -24.89
CA PRO A 331 -10.89 -3.73 -25.73
C PRO A 331 -9.87 -4.79 -26.16
N VAL A 332 -8.63 -4.37 -26.42
CA VAL A 332 -7.54 -5.30 -26.78
C VAL A 332 -7.27 -6.29 -25.64
N ALA A 333 -7.14 -5.80 -24.40
CA ALA A 333 -6.89 -6.65 -23.25
C ALA A 333 -8.10 -7.53 -22.89
N GLN A 334 -9.33 -7.05 -23.11
CA GLN A 334 -10.54 -7.86 -22.95
C GLN A 334 -10.57 -9.03 -23.93
N ASN A 335 -10.24 -8.78 -25.20
CA ASN A 335 -10.20 -9.82 -26.24
C ASN A 335 -9.11 -10.86 -25.96
N GLN A 336 -7.91 -10.43 -25.58
CA GLN A 336 -6.83 -11.34 -25.21
C GLN A 336 -7.20 -12.19 -23.97
N ALA A 337 -7.87 -11.60 -22.98
CA ALA A 337 -8.35 -12.35 -21.83
C ALA A 337 -9.45 -13.36 -22.20
N ALA A 338 -10.37 -12.99 -23.08
CA ALA A 338 -11.42 -13.88 -23.56
C ALA A 338 -10.85 -15.08 -24.34
N GLU A 339 -9.84 -14.84 -25.19
CA GLU A 339 -9.11 -15.88 -25.90
C GLU A 339 -8.41 -16.83 -24.90
N PHE A 340 -7.60 -16.30 -24.00
CA PHE A 340 -6.89 -17.06 -22.98
C PHE A 340 -7.85 -17.90 -22.10
N ILE A 341 -8.95 -17.31 -21.63
CA ILE A 341 -9.92 -18.00 -20.80
C ILE A 341 -10.61 -19.11 -21.58
N THR A 342 -10.98 -18.86 -22.84
CA THR A 342 -11.64 -19.85 -23.69
C THR A 342 -10.73 -21.04 -23.99
N GLU A 343 -9.46 -20.77 -24.29
CA GLU A 343 -8.46 -21.81 -24.56
C GLU A 343 -8.16 -22.66 -23.33
N ARG A 344 -8.01 -22.04 -22.16
CA ARG A 344 -7.54 -22.71 -20.94
C ARG A 344 -8.66 -23.35 -20.12
N PHE A 345 -9.85 -22.75 -20.07
CA PHE A 345 -10.96 -23.16 -19.20
C PHE A 345 -12.23 -23.53 -19.97
N GLY A 346 -12.33 -23.15 -21.24
CA GLY A 346 -13.51 -23.34 -22.08
C GLY A 346 -14.40 -22.10 -22.17
N SER A 347 -15.21 -22.03 -23.23
CA SER A 347 -16.03 -20.85 -23.57
C SER A 347 -17.02 -20.43 -22.50
N LYS A 348 -17.57 -21.38 -21.74
CA LYS A 348 -18.53 -21.12 -20.64
C LYS A 348 -17.93 -20.27 -19.49
N TYR A 349 -16.60 -20.20 -19.38
CA TYR A 349 -15.93 -19.41 -18.37
C TYR A 349 -15.66 -17.96 -18.79
N SER A 350 -15.78 -17.64 -20.08
CA SER A 350 -15.46 -16.29 -20.61
C SER A 350 -16.70 -15.39 -20.57
N LYS A 351 -16.50 -14.15 -20.09
CA LYS A 351 -17.50 -13.06 -20.13
C LYS A 351 -17.49 -12.37 -21.48
N HIS A 352 -17.84 -12.98 -22.58
CA HIS A 352 -17.88 -12.29 -23.86
C HIS A 352 -18.71 -11.01 -23.79
N GLY A 353 -18.10 -9.86 -24.03
CA GLY A 353 -18.78 -8.58 -24.27
C GLY A 353 -19.41 -7.87 -23.07
N SER A 354 -19.16 -8.27 -21.83
CA SER A 354 -19.67 -7.55 -20.67
C SER A 354 -18.96 -6.21 -20.50
N LYS A 355 -19.68 -5.11 -20.78
CA LYS A 355 -19.20 -3.75 -20.49
C LYS A 355 -19.10 -3.58 -18.97
N VAL A 356 -17.92 -3.29 -18.47
CA VAL A 356 -17.72 -2.86 -17.07
C VAL A 356 -18.32 -1.46 -16.93
N LYS A 357 -19.26 -1.26 -16.02
CA LYS A 357 -19.75 0.09 -15.69
C LYS A 357 -18.63 0.82 -14.96
N ASN A 358 -18.07 1.84 -15.59
CA ASN A 358 -17.18 2.76 -14.92
C ASN A 358 -17.95 3.62 -13.94
N SER A 359 -17.37 3.91 -12.78
CA SER A 359 -17.88 4.97 -11.90
C SER A 359 -17.72 6.32 -12.63
N SER A 360 -18.68 7.20 -12.50
CA SER A 360 -18.67 8.55 -13.12
C SER A 360 -17.51 9.45 -12.63
N ALA A 361 -16.75 9.00 -11.65
CA ALA A 361 -15.58 9.69 -11.08
C ALA A 361 -14.23 9.14 -11.56
N ALA A 362 -14.21 8.07 -12.36
CA ALA A 362 -12.96 7.51 -12.88
C ALA A 362 -12.41 8.39 -14.00
N GLN A 363 -11.14 8.75 -13.92
CA GLN A 363 -10.43 9.42 -15.01
C GLN A 363 -10.45 8.51 -16.24
N ASP A 364 -11.11 8.93 -17.30
CA ASP A 364 -11.27 8.13 -18.53
C ASP A 364 -9.96 7.74 -19.23
N ALA A 365 -8.85 8.42 -18.90
CA ALA A 365 -7.52 8.19 -19.47
C ALA A 365 -6.83 6.94 -18.91
N HIS A 366 -7.15 6.49 -17.70
CA HIS A 366 -6.46 5.38 -17.05
C HIS A 366 -7.19 4.05 -17.22
N GLU A 367 -6.40 2.97 -17.22
CA GLU A 367 -6.89 1.59 -17.12
C GLU A 367 -6.71 1.05 -15.72
N ALA A 368 -7.43 -0.04 -15.41
CA ALA A 368 -7.21 -0.85 -14.22
C ALA A 368 -5.79 -1.44 -14.20
N ILE A 369 -5.31 -1.82 -13.02
CA ILE A 369 -4.05 -2.55 -12.86
C ILE A 369 -4.25 -3.98 -13.33
N ARG A 370 -3.58 -4.34 -14.42
CA ARG A 370 -3.65 -5.65 -15.08
C ARG A 370 -2.28 -6.08 -15.64
N PRO A 371 -2.08 -7.37 -15.96
CA PRO A 371 -0.92 -7.77 -16.74
C PRO A 371 -0.96 -7.11 -18.12
N SER A 372 0.19 -6.68 -18.62
CA SER A 372 0.33 -6.15 -19.99
C SER A 372 0.11 -7.22 -21.06
N ASN A 373 0.35 -8.48 -20.71
CA ASN A 373 0.07 -9.65 -21.56
C ASN A 373 -0.44 -10.81 -20.68
N VAL A 374 -1.69 -11.22 -20.87
CA VAL A 374 -2.33 -12.28 -20.08
C VAL A 374 -1.68 -13.66 -20.31
N PHE A 375 -1.09 -13.91 -21.48
CA PHE A 375 -0.42 -15.16 -21.80
C PHE A 375 0.93 -15.34 -21.06
N GLN A 376 1.47 -14.28 -20.48
CA GLN A 376 2.59 -14.36 -19.55
C GLN A 376 2.07 -14.77 -18.15
N THR A 377 1.75 -16.06 -18.01
CA THR A 377 1.25 -16.58 -16.74
C THR A 377 2.33 -16.48 -15.64
N PRO A 378 1.96 -16.38 -14.35
CA PRO A 378 2.93 -16.35 -13.26
C PRO A 378 3.96 -17.48 -13.31
N GLU A 379 3.53 -18.68 -13.68
CA GLU A 379 4.41 -19.86 -13.80
C GLU A 379 5.43 -19.71 -14.93
N SER A 380 4.99 -19.17 -16.08
CA SER A 380 5.83 -19.04 -17.29
C SER A 380 6.99 -18.07 -17.09
N ILE A 381 6.81 -17.03 -16.26
CA ILE A 381 7.80 -15.97 -16.01
C ILE A 381 8.45 -16.04 -14.62
N ALA A 382 8.09 -17.03 -13.80
CA ALA A 382 8.57 -17.16 -12.41
C ALA A 382 10.10 -17.09 -12.27
N LYS A 383 10.84 -17.68 -13.22
CA LYS A 383 12.32 -17.70 -13.20
C LYS A 383 12.99 -16.34 -13.38
N TYR A 384 12.24 -15.33 -13.85
CA TYR A 384 12.75 -13.98 -14.08
C TYR A 384 12.38 -13.00 -12.97
N LEU A 385 11.50 -13.41 -12.06
CA LEU A 385 10.97 -12.59 -10.98
C LEU A 385 11.59 -12.97 -9.64
N ASP A 386 11.85 -11.98 -8.80
CA ASP A 386 12.11 -12.26 -7.39
C ASP A 386 10.81 -12.70 -6.67
N LYS A 387 10.96 -13.17 -5.42
CA LYS A 387 9.83 -13.70 -4.63
C LYS A 387 8.72 -12.68 -4.42
N ASP A 388 9.06 -11.41 -4.26
CA ASP A 388 8.09 -10.34 -3.98
C ASP A 388 7.40 -9.92 -5.28
N GLN A 389 8.14 -9.79 -6.37
CA GLN A 389 7.63 -9.51 -7.70
C GLN A 389 6.68 -10.63 -8.16
N LEU A 390 7.05 -11.89 -7.98
CA LEU A 390 6.20 -13.03 -8.35
C LEU A 390 4.89 -13.03 -7.56
N LYS A 391 4.92 -12.80 -6.24
CA LYS A 391 3.72 -12.76 -5.42
C LYS A 391 2.76 -11.66 -5.85
N LEU A 392 3.27 -10.45 -6.09
CA LEU A 392 2.43 -9.33 -6.49
C LEU A 392 1.90 -9.51 -7.91
N TYR A 393 2.73 -9.97 -8.83
CA TYR A 393 2.31 -10.26 -10.21
C TYR A 393 1.23 -11.34 -10.23
N THR A 394 1.40 -12.44 -9.48
CA THR A 394 0.38 -13.50 -9.36
C THR A 394 -0.94 -12.96 -8.84
N LEU A 395 -0.90 -12.08 -7.84
CA LEU A 395 -2.09 -11.45 -7.28
C LEU A 395 -2.83 -10.61 -8.34
N ILE A 396 -2.09 -9.79 -9.10
CA ILE A 396 -2.64 -8.93 -10.16
C ILE A 396 -3.18 -9.78 -11.31
N TRP A 397 -2.44 -10.78 -11.75
CA TRP A 397 -2.81 -11.64 -12.86
C TRP A 397 -4.08 -12.44 -12.55
N ASN A 398 -4.12 -13.09 -11.39
CA ASN A 398 -5.29 -13.87 -10.96
C ASN A 398 -6.55 -13.00 -10.87
N ARG A 399 -6.42 -11.79 -10.31
CA ARG A 399 -7.55 -10.86 -10.20
C ARG A 399 -8.06 -10.39 -11.54
N PHE A 400 -7.15 -10.07 -12.46
CA PHE A 400 -7.50 -9.66 -13.83
C PHE A 400 -8.23 -10.76 -14.56
N VAL A 401 -7.67 -11.98 -14.62
CA VAL A 401 -8.29 -13.11 -15.31
C VAL A 401 -9.66 -13.41 -14.71
N ALA A 402 -9.76 -13.50 -13.38
CA ALA A 402 -11.02 -13.69 -12.68
C ALA A 402 -12.06 -12.64 -13.03
N SER A 403 -11.66 -11.37 -13.14
CA SER A 403 -12.56 -10.26 -13.49
C SER A 403 -13.19 -10.40 -14.87
N GLN A 404 -12.56 -11.14 -15.77
CA GLN A 404 -13.01 -11.41 -17.14
C GLN A 404 -13.75 -12.75 -17.26
N MET A 405 -13.87 -13.52 -16.16
CA MET A 405 -14.57 -14.80 -16.12
C MET A 405 -16.03 -14.65 -15.68
N THR A 406 -16.85 -15.64 -16.01
CA THR A 406 -18.26 -15.74 -15.63
C THR A 406 -18.42 -15.91 -14.12
N ALA A 407 -19.59 -15.55 -13.60
CA ALA A 407 -19.94 -15.72 -12.20
C ALA A 407 -19.88 -17.19 -11.75
N ALA A 408 -19.48 -17.40 -10.50
CA ALA A 408 -19.68 -18.70 -9.84
C ALA A 408 -21.16 -18.87 -9.49
N VAL A 409 -21.64 -20.11 -9.59
CA VAL A 409 -23.03 -20.47 -9.32
C VAL A 409 -23.04 -21.47 -8.16
N PHE A 410 -23.88 -21.19 -7.17
CA PHE A 410 -24.06 -22.02 -5.98
C PHE A 410 -25.49 -22.49 -5.90
N ASP A 411 -25.70 -23.78 -5.64
CA ASP A 411 -26.95 -24.28 -5.13
C ASP A 411 -26.96 -24.06 -3.60
N THR A 412 -27.94 -23.31 -3.12
CA THR A 412 -28.13 -23.02 -1.70
C THR A 412 -29.39 -23.67 -1.18
N MET A 413 -29.33 -24.18 0.02
CA MET A 413 -30.46 -24.79 0.73
C MET A 413 -30.59 -24.19 2.11
N LYS A 414 -31.76 -23.62 2.42
CA LYS A 414 -32.11 -23.17 3.76
C LYS A 414 -33.21 -24.05 4.29
N VAL A 415 -32.99 -24.61 5.47
CA VAL A 415 -33.95 -25.48 6.16
C VAL A 415 -34.40 -24.83 7.45
N THR A 416 -35.68 -24.82 7.71
CA THR A 416 -36.30 -24.39 8.97
C THR A 416 -36.80 -25.61 9.71
N LEU A 417 -36.34 -25.76 10.94
CA LEU A 417 -36.73 -26.85 11.85
C LEU A 417 -37.53 -26.30 13.01
N SER A 418 -38.55 -26.98 13.45
CA SER A 418 -39.34 -26.56 14.61
C SER A 418 -39.69 -27.67 15.57
N GLN A 419 -39.86 -27.29 16.82
CA GLN A 419 -40.47 -28.09 17.88
C GLN A 419 -41.06 -27.16 18.95
N ASN A 420 -42.34 -27.33 19.28
CA ASN A 420 -43.02 -26.52 20.31
C ASN A 420 -42.83 -25.02 20.19
N GLY A 421 -42.85 -24.51 18.94
CA GLY A 421 -42.60 -23.10 18.65
C GLY A 421 -41.13 -22.70 18.59
N VAL A 422 -40.18 -23.51 19.04
CA VAL A 422 -38.73 -23.26 18.94
C VAL A 422 -38.29 -23.50 17.50
N ILE A 423 -37.63 -22.52 16.92
CA ILE A 423 -37.20 -22.57 15.51
C ILE A 423 -35.69 -22.55 15.41
N PHE A 424 -35.14 -23.51 14.65
CA PHE A 424 -33.74 -23.55 14.21
C PHE A 424 -33.65 -23.38 12.69
N THR A 425 -32.59 -22.78 12.21
CA THR A 425 -32.29 -22.64 10.77
C THR A 425 -30.95 -23.24 10.43
N ALA A 426 -30.90 -24.03 9.37
CA ALA A 426 -29.67 -24.54 8.79
C ALA A 426 -29.49 -24.00 7.38
N ASN A 427 -28.25 -23.61 7.03
CA ASN A 427 -27.90 -23.14 5.69
C ASN A 427 -26.83 -24.05 5.09
N GLY A 428 -27.09 -24.54 3.89
CA GLY A 428 -26.16 -25.29 3.05
C GLY A 428 -25.82 -24.53 1.77
N SER A 429 -24.64 -24.78 1.24
CA SER A 429 -24.19 -24.20 -0.04
C SER A 429 -23.24 -25.17 -0.72
N GLN A 430 -23.46 -25.42 -2.00
CA GLN A 430 -22.62 -26.26 -2.84
C GLN A 430 -22.28 -25.50 -4.13
N ILE A 431 -21.03 -25.57 -4.57
CA ILE A 431 -20.63 -25.00 -5.85
C ILE A 431 -21.21 -25.88 -6.97
N LYS A 432 -22.09 -25.30 -7.78
CA LYS A 432 -22.66 -25.91 -9.00
C LYS A 432 -21.77 -25.63 -10.21
N PHE A 433 -21.22 -24.43 -10.27
CA PHE A 433 -20.27 -23.99 -11.28
C PHE A 433 -19.29 -23.00 -10.66
N ASP A 434 -18.01 -23.30 -10.75
CA ASP A 434 -16.97 -22.51 -10.07
C ASP A 434 -16.66 -21.17 -10.75
N GLY A 435 -16.90 -21.04 -12.07
CA GLY A 435 -16.70 -19.79 -12.78
C GLY A 435 -15.32 -19.17 -12.51
N TYR A 436 -15.29 -17.89 -12.10
CA TYR A 436 -14.05 -17.18 -11.78
C TYR A 436 -13.23 -17.80 -10.62
N MET A 437 -13.86 -18.62 -9.79
CA MET A 437 -13.21 -19.27 -8.64
C MET A 437 -12.19 -20.33 -9.07
N ALA A 438 -12.22 -20.77 -10.33
CA ALA A 438 -11.20 -21.64 -10.92
C ALA A 438 -9.79 -21.00 -10.88
N VAL A 439 -9.71 -19.67 -10.89
CA VAL A 439 -8.44 -18.91 -10.86
C VAL A 439 -8.27 -18.13 -9.55
N TYR A 440 -9.36 -17.56 -9.04
CA TYR A 440 -9.35 -16.69 -7.88
C TYR A 440 -10.14 -17.34 -6.75
N ASN A 441 -9.45 -18.18 -5.98
CA ASN A 441 -10.08 -19.01 -4.95
C ASN A 441 -10.36 -18.17 -3.69
N ASP A 442 -11.63 -17.92 -3.42
CA ASP A 442 -12.13 -17.50 -2.12
C ASP A 442 -12.51 -18.77 -1.34
N SER A 443 -12.10 -18.85 -0.09
CA SER A 443 -12.16 -20.02 0.80
C SER A 443 -13.58 -20.54 1.14
N ASP A 444 -14.55 -20.40 0.25
CA ASP A 444 -15.88 -20.95 0.45
C ASP A 444 -15.83 -22.49 0.39
N LYS A 445 -15.95 -23.09 1.55
CA LYS A 445 -16.08 -24.55 1.69
C LYS A 445 -17.50 -24.95 1.37
N ASN A 446 -17.67 -26.01 0.57
CA ASN A 446 -18.96 -26.66 0.42
C ASN A 446 -19.48 -27.09 1.79
N LYS A 447 -20.64 -26.60 2.18
CA LYS A 447 -21.38 -27.01 3.38
C LYS A 447 -22.67 -27.67 2.91
N MET A 448 -22.61 -29.00 2.71
CA MET A 448 -23.78 -29.75 2.28
C MET A 448 -24.69 -30.05 3.46
N LEU A 449 -25.99 -29.83 3.26
CA LEU A 449 -27.02 -30.38 4.13
C LEU A 449 -27.51 -31.75 3.58
N PRO A 450 -28.02 -32.64 4.43
CA PRO A 450 -28.74 -33.82 3.96
C PRO A 450 -29.92 -33.41 3.06
N ASP A 451 -30.32 -34.28 2.15
CA ASP A 451 -31.58 -34.07 1.42
C ASP A 451 -32.75 -34.17 2.37
N MET A 452 -33.61 -33.16 2.37
CA MET A 452 -34.75 -32.99 3.27
C MET A 452 -35.93 -32.42 2.48
N ALA A 453 -37.11 -32.86 2.87
CA ALA A 453 -38.40 -32.34 2.40
C ALA A 453 -39.20 -31.75 3.56
N GLU A 454 -40.13 -30.86 3.25
CA GLU A 454 -41.11 -30.35 4.22
C GLU A 454 -41.95 -31.51 4.77
N GLY A 455 -42.16 -31.53 6.07
CA GLY A 455 -42.83 -32.63 6.78
C GLY A 455 -41.88 -33.75 7.26
N ASP A 456 -40.60 -33.74 6.84
CA ASP A 456 -39.62 -34.69 7.37
C ASP A 456 -39.36 -34.46 8.86
N THR A 457 -38.94 -35.52 9.56
CA THR A 457 -38.47 -35.46 10.94
C THR A 457 -36.94 -35.62 10.98
N VAL A 458 -36.27 -34.77 11.73
CA VAL A 458 -34.83 -34.86 12.03
C VAL A 458 -34.62 -34.99 13.54
N LYS A 459 -33.57 -35.69 13.93
CA LYS A 459 -33.27 -35.90 15.35
C LYS A 459 -32.19 -34.91 15.83
N LYS A 460 -32.50 -34.23 16.92
CA LYS A 460 -31.52 -33.45 17.70
C LYS A 460 -30.52 -34.42 18.33
N VAL A 461 -29.24 -34.11 18.21
CA VAL A 461 -28.16 -34.85 18.88
C VAL A 461 -27.78 -34.14 20.17
N VAL A 462 -27.55 -32.82 20.06
CA VAL A 462 -27.20 -31.94 21.18
C VAL A 462 -27.55 -30.51 20.84
N THR A 463 -27.94 -29.73 21.85
CA THR A 463 -28.03 -28.28 21.78
C THR A 463 -26.99 -27.67 22.70
N THR A 464 -26.22 -26.72 22.21
CA THR A 464 -25.13 -26.09 22.93
C THR A 464 -25.43 -24.58 23.03
N PRO A 465 -25.83 -24.10 24.21
CA PRO A 465 -25.91 -22.67 24.45
C PRO A 465 -24.52 -22.11 24.69
N GLU A 466 -24.23 -20.94 24.11
CA GLU A 466 -22.95 -20.25 24.27
C GLU A 466 -23.18 -18.79 24.63
N GLN A 467 -22.50 -18.35 25.70
CA GLN A 467 -22.47 -16.96 26.12
C GLN A 467 -21.44 -16.17 25.29
N HIS A 468 -21.84 -15.02 24.84
CA HIS A 468 -20.99 -14.10 24.07
C HIS A 468 -21.11 -12.69 24.65
N PHE A 469 -20.09 -11.89 24.38
CA PHE A 469 -20.11 -10.45 24.60
C PHE A 469 -19.76 -9.73 23.30
N THR A 470 -20.49 -8.66 23.01
CA THR A 470 -20.17 -7.81 21.87
C THR A 470 -18.73 -7.31 21.98
N GLN A 471 -18.05 -7.19 20.85
CA GLN A 471 -16.65 -6.76 20.80
C GLN A 471 -16.57 -5.33 20.30
N PRO A 472 -15.60 -4.53 20.77
CA PRO A 472 -15.39 -3.19 20.24
C PRO A 472 -15.02 -3.25 18.76
N PRO A 473 -15.22 -2.14 18.01
CA PRO A 473 -14.79 -2.07 16.62
C PRO A 473 -13.27 -2.31 16.52
N ALA A 474 -12.87 -3.05 15.50
CA ALA A 474 -11.44 -3.35 15.32
C ALA A 474 -10.64 -2.08 14.95
N ARG A 475 -9.43 -1.94 15.52
CA ARG A 475 -8.47 -0.91 15.09
C ARG A 475 -8.17 -1.03 13.61
N TYR A 476 -7.90 0.09 12.96
CA TYR A 476 -7.53 0.10 11.55
C TYR A 476 -6.22 -0.66 11.27
N SER A 477 -6.22 -1.47 10.22
CA SER A 477 -5.01 -1.93 9.54
C SER A 477 -4.66 -0.95 8.40
N GLU A 478 -3.49 -1.11 7.75
CA GLU A 478 -3.19 -0.34 6.53
C GLU A 478 -4.32 -0.52 5.49
N ALA A 479 -4.79 -1.74 5.26
CA ALA A 479 -5.86 -2.06 4.31
C ALA A 479 -7.20 -1.39 4.66
N THR A 480 -7.65 -1.51 5.91
CA THR A 480 -8.94 -0.95 6.31
C THR A 480 -8.92 0.57 6.38
N LEU A 481 -7.79 1.19 6.73
CA LEU A 481 -7.65 2.64 6.72
C LEU A 481 -7.69 3.19 5.29
N ILE A 482 -6.99 2.56 4.33
CA ILE A 482 -7.04 2.95 2.91
C ILE A 482 -8.47 2.82 2.38
N LYS A 483 -9.15 1.72 2.70
CA LYS A 483 -10.55 1.51 2.33
C LYS A 483 -11.44 2.65 2.85
N THR A 484 -11.31 2.99 4.14
CA THR A 484 -12.09 4.06 4.75
C THR A 484 -11.77 5.43 4.13
N LEU A 485 -10.51 5.72 3.84
CA LEU A 485 -10.12 6.97 3.15
C LEU A 485 -10.74 7.03 1.75
N GLU A 486 -10.67 5.96 0.96
CA GLU A 486 -11.27 5.86 -0.37
C GLU A 486 -12.80 6.03 -0.34
N GLU A 487 -13.50 5.30 0.54
CA GLU A 487 -14.95 5.35 0.70
C GLU A 487 -15.46 6.75 1.08
N ASN A 488 -14.63 7.50 1.80
CA ASN A 488 -14.92 8.90 2.16
C ASN A 488 -14.39 9.93 1.14
N GLY A 489 -13.80 9.51 0.03
CA GLY A 489 -13.27 10.41 -1.00
C GLY A 489 -11.99 11.16 -0.60
N VAL A 490 -11.33 10.74 0.50
CA VAL A 490 -10.13 11.37 1.05
C VAL A 490 -8.86 10.71 0.51
N GLY A 491 -8.00 11.52 -0.10
CA GLY A 491 -6.79 11.03 -0.76
C GLY A 491 -7.04 10.52 -2.18
N ARG A 492 -5.96 10.14 -2.85
CA ARG A 492 -5.95 9.62 -4.23
C ARG A 492 -4.87 8.55 -4.36
N PRO A 493 -4.80 7.79 -5.46
CA PRO A 493 -3.80 6.75 -5.69
C PRO A 493 -2.35 7.14 -5.35
N SER A 494 -1.98 8.39 -5.58
CA SER A 494 -0.64 8.92 -5.29
C SER A 494 -0.40 9.22 -3.81
N THR A 495 -1.43 9.39 -2.98
CA THR A 495 -1.31 9.89 -1.59
C THR A 495 -1.51 8.83 -0.51
N TYR A 496 -2.19 7.71 -0.76
CA TYR A 496 -2.45 6.69 0.26
C TYR A 496 -1.17 6.18 0.93
N ALA A 497 -0.24 5.64 0.15
CA ALA A 497 1.01 5.09 0.71
C ALA A 497 1.90 6.14 1.40
N PRO A 498 2.13 7.35 0.82
CA PRO A 498 2.86 8.42 1.50
C PRO A 498 2.23 8.85 2.82
N THR A 499 0.89 8.96 2.90
CA THR A 499 0.17 9.35 4.11
C THR A 499 0.41 8.36 5.24
N LEU A 500 0.20 7.05 4.99
CA LEU A 500 0.42 6.02 5.99
C LEU A 500 1.90 5.95 6.44
N ASP A 501 2.84 6.19 5.54
CA ASP A 501 4.27 6.24 5.86
C ASP A 501 4.61 7.47 6.72
N VAL A 502 4.02 8.64 6.43
CA VAL A 502 4.29 9.88 7.16
C VAL A 502 3.79 9.80 8.59
N ILE A 503 2.55 9.39 8.86
CA ILE A 503 2.00 9.31 10.22
C ILE A 503 2.78 8.33 11.12
N GLN A 504 3.30 7.24 10.54
CA GLN A 504 4.19 6.31 11.24
C GLN A 504 5.59 6.89 11.46
N ARG A 505 6.17 7.50 10.43
CA ARG A 505 7.52 8.08 10.50
C ARG A 505 7.60 9.29 11.42
N ARG A 506 6.50 10.03 11.60
CA ARG A 506 6.36 11.11 12.58
C ARG A 506 6.05 10.61 13.99
N TYR A 507 5.89 9.29 14.14
CA TYR A 507 5.55 8.67 15.41
C TYR A 507 4.21 9.15 15.99
N TYR A 508 3.26 9.52 15.11
CA TYR A 508 1.88 9.84 15.54
C TYR A 508 1.09 8.57 15.83
N VAL A 509 1.43 7.51 15.10
CA VAL A 509 0.87 6.17 15.30
C VAL A 509 1.98 5.12 15.28
N LYS A 510 1.75 4.02 15.96
CA LYS A 510 2.57 2.80 15.90
C LYS A 510 1.75 1.66 15.32
N LEU A 511 2.41 0.70 14.71
CA LEU A 511 1.77 -0.49 14.17
C LEU A 511 2.04 -1.68 15.12
N VAL A 512 1.00 -2.13 15.83
CA VAL A 512 1.04 -3.27 16.75
C VAL A 512 0.16 -4.38 16.19
N ALA A 513 0.69 -5.58 16.05
CA ALA A 513 -0.02 -6.71 15.44
C ALA A 513 -0.77 -6.35 14.12
N LYS A 514 -0.12 -5.55 13.25
CA LYS A 514 -0.66 -5.03 11.99
C LYS A 514 -1.84 -4.05 12.14
N ARG A 515 -2.06 -3.50 13.33
CA ARG A 515 -3.10 -2.51 13.62
C ARG A 515 -2.48 -1.21 14.07
N PHE A 516 -3.07 -0.09 13.66
CA PHE A 516 -2.65 1.23 14.11
C PHE A 516 -3.15 1.50 15.53
N GLU A 517 -2.23 1.95 16.37
CA GLU A 517 -2.51 2.53 17.67
C GLU A 517 -1.97 3.96 17.70
N PRO A 518 -2.73 4.94 18.19
CA PRO A 518 -2.20 6.29 18.35
C PRO A 518 -1.10 6.29 19.41
N THR A 519 -0.21 7.25 19.33
CA THR A 519 0.75 7.57 20.40
C THR A 519 0.27 8.81 21.13
N GLU A 520 0.78 9.06 22.32
CA GLU A 520 0.53 10.29 23.06
C GLU A 520 0.84 11.54 22.22
N LEU A 521 1.96 11.52 21.47
CA LEU A 521 2.30 12.60 20.56
C LEU A 521 1.26 12.78 19.45
N GLY A 522 0.72 11.68 18.91
CA GLY A 522 -0.34 11.71 17.93
C GLY A 522 -1.63 12.29 18.49
N GLU A 523 -2.00 11.91 19.72
CA GLU A 523 -3.19 12.45 20.42
C GLU A 523 -3.04 13.96 20.65
N ILE A 524 -1.87 14.44 21.15
CA ILE A 524 -1.59 15.88 21.36
C ILE A 524 -1.70 16.65 20.02
N VAL A 525 -1.04 16.19 18.97
CA VAL A 525 -1.07 16.86 17.66
C VAL A 525 -2.47 16.88 17.09
N ASN A 526 -3.22 15.79 17.20
CA ASN A 526 -4.60 15.72 16.71
C ASN A 526 -5.51 16.67 17.48
N SER A 527 -5.41 16.73 18.82
CA SER A 527 -6.23 17.62 19.65
C SER A 527 -6.02 19.07 19.25
N LEU A 528 -4.76 19.51 19.05
CA LEU A 528 -4.46 20.85 18.59
C LEU A 528 -5.04 21.16 17.21
N ILE A 529 -4.94 20.20 16.27
CA ILE A 529 -5.44 20.42 14.93
C ILE A 529 -6.98 20.43 14.91
N VAL A 530 -7.64 19.57 15.68
CA VAL A 530 -9.10 19.55 15.82
C VAL A 530 -9.63 20.83 16.43
N GLU A 531 -8.94 21.39 17.43
CA GLU A 531 -9.35 22.60 18.13
C GLU A 531 -9.18 23.86 17.28
N PHE A 532 -8.02 24.02 16.63
CA PHE A 532 -7.66 25.27 15.95
C PHE A 532 -7.84 25.25 14.44
N PHE A 533 -7.90 24.07 13.82
CA PHE A 533 -8.03 23.88 12.37
C PHE A 533 -9.07 22.78 12.05
N PRO A 534 -10.33 22.96 12.48
CA PRO A 534 -11.36 21.94 12.34
C PRO A 534 -11.59 21.51 10.89
N ASP A 535 -11.52 22.45 9.93
CA ASP A 535 -11.71 22.16 8.50
C ASP A 535 -10.64 21.23 7.94
N ILE A 536 -9.38 21.35 8.44
CA ILE A 536 -8.25 20.51 7.98
C ILE A 536 -8.44 19.04 8.34
N VAL A 537 -9.15 18.74 9.42
CA VAL A 537 -9.42 17.38 9.89
C VAL A 537 -10.82 16.90 9.55
N ASP A 538 -11.66 17.78 8.99
CA ASP A 538 -12.98 17.38 8.55
C ASP A 538 -12.90 16.50 7.29
N VAL A 539 -13.55 15.33 7.37
CA VAL A 539 -13.55 14.33 6.30
C VAL A 539 -14.26 14.85 5.06
N LYS A 540 -15.42 15.52 5.24
CA LYS A 540 -16.23 16.02 4.13
C LYS A 540 -15.53 17.17 3.43
N PHE A 541 -15.03 18.13 4.20
CA PHE A 541 -14.26 19.26 3.68
C PHE A 541 -13.05 18.79 2.85
N THR A 542 -12.30 17.84 3.38
CA THR A 542 -11.13 17.28 2.65
C THR A 542 -11.55 16.55 1.38
N ALA A 543 -12.66 15.80 1.41
CA ALA A 543 -13.21 15.12 0.23
C ALA A 543 -13.71 16.11 -0.84
N GLU A 544 -14.40 17.16 -0.42
CA GLU A 544 -14.85 18.25 -1.32
C GLU A 544 -13.67 18.96 -1.98
N MET A 545 -12.60 19.22 -1.22
CA MET A 545 -11.38 19.79 -1.75
C MET A 545 -10.70 18.87 -2.78
N GLU A 546 -10.61 17.55 -2.51
CA GLU A 546 -10.12 16.59 -3.50
C GLU A 546 -10.99 16.58 -4.77
N GLY A 547 -12.33 16.69 -4.61
CA GLY A 547 -13.27 16.82 -5.73
C GLY A 547 -13.11 18.13 -6.52
N LYS A 548 -12.77 19.26 -5.87
CA LYS A 548 -12.44 20.51 -6.57
C LYS A 548 -11.15 20.36 -7.38
N LEU A 549 -10.14 19.72 -6.83
CA LEU A 549 -8.90 19.44 -7.56
C LEU A 549 -9.12 18.53 -8.78
N ASP A 550 -10.04 17.55 -8.70
CA ASP A 550 -10.41 16.74 -9.86
C ASP A 550 -11.21 17.54 -10.90
N LYS A 551 -11.97 18.56 -10.51
CA LYS A 551 -12.62 19.48 -11.46
C LYS A 551 -11.62 20.39 -12.17
N VAL A 552 -10.56 20.84 -11.48
CA VAL A 552 -9.43 21.55 -12.13
C VAL A 552 -8.79 20.66 -13.18
N GLU A 553 -8.58 19.38 -12.89
CA GLU A 553 -7.95 18.38 -13.77
C GLU A 553 -8.69 18.21 -15.12
N ILE A 554 -9.99 18.47 -15.15
CA ILE A 554 -10.81 18.39 -16.35
C ILE A 554 -11.26 19.79 -16.89
N GLY A 555 -10.54 20.85 -16.48
CA GLY A 555 -10.78 22.22 -16.94
C GLY A 555 -12.11 22.86 -16.51
N LYS A 556 -12.80 22.31 -15.51
CA LYS A 556 -14.09 22.81 -15.05
C LYS A 556 -13.99 23.85 -13.94
N GLU A 557 -12.84 24.00 -13.31
CA GLU A 557 -12.59 24.97 -12.23
C GLU A 557 -11.19 25.56 -12.37
N GLN A 558 -11.03 26.83 -12.02
CA GLN A 558 -9.73 27.51 -12.00
C GLN A 558 -9.03 27.22 -10.67
N TRP A 559 -7.77 26.80 -10.72
CA TRP A 559 -7.05 26.40 -9.54
C TRP A 559 -6.82 27.54 -8.54
N GLN A 560 -6.62 28.78 -9.01
CA GLN A 560 -6.45 29.96 -8.15
C GLN A 560 -7.70 30.21 -7.31
N LYS A 561 -8.89 30.03 -7.89
CA LYS A 561 -10.15 30.17 -7.16
C LYS A 561 -10.27 29.12 -6.05
N VAL A 562 -9.89 27.87 -6.33
CA VAL A 562 -9.87 26.79 -5.33
C VAL A 562 -8.93 27.14 -4.17
N ILE A 563 -7.74 27.71 -4.45
CA ILE A 563 -6.81 28.14 -3.43
C ILE A 563 -7.38 29.33 -2.61
N ASP A 564 -7.97 30.32 -3.25
CA ASP A 564 -8.53 31.50 -2.60
C ASP A 564 -9.66 31.14 -1.63
N GLU A 565 -10.58 30.30 -2.06
CA GLU A 565 -11.69 29.79 -1.23
C GLU A 565 -11.19 29.03 0.00
N PHE A 566 -10.06 28.34 -0.10
CA PHE A 566 -9.43 27.65 1.01
C PHE A 566 -8.62 28.60 1.92
N PHE A 567 -7.82 29.48 1.33
CA PHE A 567 -6.81 30.24 2.07
C PHE A 567 -7.43 31.29 3.00
N LYS A 568 -8.46 32.01 2.57
CA LYS A 568 -9.10 33.07 3.36
C LYS A 568 -9.65 32.61 4.72
N PRO A 569 -10.43 31.53 4.83
CA PRO A 569 -10.84 31.00 6.13
C PRO A 569 -9.66 30.42 6.91
N PHE A 570 -8.75 29.70 6.26
CA PHE A 570 -7.58 29.09 6.88
C PHE A 570 -6.65 30.12 7.53
N GLN A 571 -6.46 31.27 6.92
CA GLN A 571 -5.65 32.35 7.50
C GLN A 571 -6.21 32.84 8.84
N LYS A 572 -7.52 32.98 8.97
CA LYS A 572 -8.18 33.37 10.22
C LYS A 572 -8.02 32.30 11.32
N GLU A 573 -8.07 31.02 10.93
CA GLU A 573 -7.80 29.91 11.85
C GLU A 573 -6.34 29.95 12.32
N LEU A 574 -5.40 30.22 11.41
CA LEU A 574 -3.97 30.31 11.71
C LEU A 574 -3.66 31.44 12.71
N GLU A 575 -4.23 32.63 12.50
CA GLU A 575 -4.08 33.80 13.41
C GLU A 575 -4.58 33.44 14.83
N LYS A 576 -5.77 32.84 14.94
CA LYS A 576 -6.31 32.35 16.21
C LYS A 576 -5.42 31.29 16.86
N ALA A 577 -4.85 30.38 16.09
CA ALA A 577 -3.99 29.32 16.57
C ALA A 577 -2.63 29.83 17.06
N GLU A 578 -2.06 30.86 16.42
CA GLU A 578 -0.79 31.48 16.84
C GLU A 578 -0.92 32.12 18.21
N GLU A 579 -2.05 32.77 18.50
CA GLU A 579 -2.34 33.40 19.78
C GLU A 579 -2.83 32.39 20.84
N GLY A 580 -3.75 31.49 20.47
CA GLY A 580 -4.46 30.63 21.41
C GLY A 580 -3.70 29.39 21.87
N ILE A 581 -2.78 28.85 21.06
CA ILE A 581 -2.04 27.64 21.49
C ILE A 581 -0.99 27.98 22.52
N GLU A 582 -1.13 27.43 23.72
CA GLU A 582 -0.09 27.47 24.74
C GLU A 582 1.05 26.50 24.44
N LYS A 583 2.25 26.76 25.00
CA LYS A 583 3.39 25.86 24.83
C LYS A 583 3.19 24.57 25.62
N ILE A 584 2.99 23.47 24.93
CA ILE A 584 2.81 22.15 25.53
C ILE A 584 4.19 21.57 25.87
N GLN A 585 4.44 21.34 27.16
CA GLN A 585 5.59 20.58 27.62
C GLN A 585 5.22 19.11 27.72
N ILE A 586 5.78 18.29 26.82
CA ILE A 586 5.66 16.82 26.96
C ILE A 586 6.48 16.46 28.20
N LYS A 587 5.82 16.01 29.26
CA LYS A 587 6.50 15.58 30.48
C LYS A 587 7.38 14.37 30.17
N ASP A 588 8.66 14.49 30.55
CA ASP A 588 9.56 13.35 30.46
C ASP A 588 9.13 12.30 31.52
N GLU A 589 8.91 11.05 31.06
CA GLU A 589 8.57 9.93 31.96
C GLU A 589 9.84 9.52 32.75
N PRO A 590 9.81 9.34 34.08
CA PRO A 590 10.95 8.81 34.82
C PRO A 590 11.33 7.42 34.30
N ALA A 591 12.62 7.17 34.07
CA ALA A 591 13.11 5.88 33.61
C ALA A 591 13.25 4.84 34.75
N GLY A 592 13.20 5.29 36.02
CA GLY A 592 13.32 4.44 37.21
C GLY A 592 14.76 4.08 37.59
N PHE A 593 15.77 4.70 36.98
CA PHE A 593 17.19 4.53 37.32
C PHE A 593 17.97 5.81 37.03
N ASP A 594 19.15 5.92 37.61
CA ASP A 594 20.00 7.09 37.51
C ASP A 594 21.06 6.98 36.42
N CYS A 595 21.57 8.13 36.00
CA CYS A 595 22.61 8.27 34.98
C CYS A 595 23.94 7.75 35.53
N ASP A 596 24.56 6.81 34.85
CA ASP A 596 25.85 6.23 35.19
C ASP A 596 27.03 7.18 34.96
N LEU A 597 26.85 8.35 34.32
CA LEU A 597 27.88 9.35 34.15
C LEU A 597 27.83 10.48 35.17
N CYS A 598 26.65 10.90 35.64
CA CYS A 598 26.52 12.07 36.50
C CYS A 598 25.55 11.87 37.69
N GLY A 599 24.97 10.70 37.89
CA GLY A 599 24.09 10.38 38.99
C GLY A 599 22.70 11.04 38.99
N HIS A 600 22.36 11.86 38.00
CA HIS A 600 21.01 12.43 37.87
C HIS A 600 20.02 11.42 37.36
N PRO A 601 18.71 11.54 37.70
CA PRO A 601 17.70 10.61 37.19
C PRO A 601 17.67 10.52 35.63
N MET A 602 17.55 9.30 35.12
CA MET A 602 17.28 9.11 33.68
C MET A 602 15.79 9.28 33.44
N VAL A 603 15.48 9.86 32.27
CA VAL A 603 14.11 10.08 31.81
C VAL A 603 13.93 9.48 30.40
N ILE A 604 12.70 9.10 30.11
CA ILE A 604 12.32 8.60 28.79
C ILE A 604 11.96 9.81 27.91
N LYS A 605 12.77 10.06 26.88
CA LYS A 605 12.51 11.10 25.88
C LYS A 605 12.09 10.50 24.55
N LEU A 606 11.24 11.22 23.85
CA LEU A 606 10.84 10.84 22.49
C LEU A 606 11.83 11.45 21.48
N GLY A 607 12.62 10.61 20.82
CA GLY A 607 13.53 11.01 19.74
C GLY A 607 12.92 10.84 18.35
N ARG A 608 13.75 11.13 17.31
CA ARG A 608 13.36 10.94 15.91
C ARG A 608 13.05 9.49 15.55
N TYR A 609 13.62 8.54 16.28
CA TYR A 609 13.53 7.10 16.01
C TYR A 609 12.71 6.34 17.06
N GLY A 610 12.02 7.06 17.96
CA GLY A 610 11.24 6.50 19.05
C GLY A 610 11.71 6.96 20.43
N LYS A 611 11.17 6.33 21.48
CA LYS A 611 11.56 6.61 22.88
C LYS A 611 12.99 6.12 23.13
N PHE A 612 13.74 6.87 23.96
CA PHE A 612 15.08 6.54 24.42
C PHE A 612 15.28 7.09 25.84
N TYR A 613 16.20 6.53 26.57
CA TYR A 613 16.61 7.06 27.86
C TYR A 613 17.57 8.22 27.67
N ALA A 614 17.36 9.31 28.37
CA ALA A 614 18.25 10.49 28.39
C ALA A 614 18.47 10.95 29.83
N CYS A 615 19.62 11.50 30.11
CA CYS A 615 19.87 12.11 31.40
C CYS A 615 19.03 13.39 31.57
N SER A 616 18.40 13.58 32.75
CA SER A 616 17.61 14.76 33.06
C SER A 616 18.48 16.02 33.18
N ASN A 617 19.78 15.88 33.41
CA ASN A 617 20.75 16.97 33.52
C ASN A 617 21.26 17.46 32.14
N PHE A 618 20.50 17.25 31.07
CA PHE A 618 20.83 17.88 29.78
C PHE A 618 20.56 19.39 29.83
N PRO A 619 21.46 20.28 29.34
CA PRO A 619 22.59 20.00 28.44
C PRO A 619 23.94 19.65 29.10
N ASP A 620 24.07 19.69 30.41
CA ASP A 620 25.36 19.45 31.10
C ASP A 620 25.80 17.98 31.00
N CYS A 621 24.85 17.06 30.92
CA CYS A 621 25.09 15.65 30.67
C CYS A 621 24.36 15.17 29.42
N HIS A 622 25.10 14.70 28.42
CA HIS A 622 24.56 14.20 27.15
C HIS A 622 24.32 12.68 27.12
N ASN A 623 24.31 12.02 28.27
CA ASN A 623 24.14 10.57 28.34
C ASN A 623 22.76 10.13 27.77
N THR A 624 22.79 9.23 26.83
CA THR A 624 21.59 8.65 26.23
C THR A 624 21.74 7.16 26.04
N LYS A 625 20.68 6.39 26.34
CA LYS A 625 20.65 4.93 26.15
C LYS A 625 19.42 4.55 25.31
N ALA A 626 19.59 3.57 24.44
CA ALA A 626 18.45 2.99 23.72
C ALA A 626 17.56 2.20 24.70
N ILE A 627 16.24 2.28 24.56
CA ILE A 627 15.33 1.39 25.25
C ILE A 627 15.44 0.02 24.60
N THR A 628 16.11 -0.91 25.26
CA THR A 628 16.33 -2.28 24.80
C THR A 628 15.32 -3.20 25.45
N LYS A 629 14.86 -4.19 24.70
CA LYS A 629 14.01 -5.25 25.22
C LYS A 629 14.88 -6.44 25.57
N GLU A 630 15.07 -6.66 26.85
CA GLU A 630 15.68 -7.87 27.36
C GLU A 630 14.78 -9.07 27.12
N ILE A 631 15.36 -10.21 26.76
CA ILE A 631 14.63 -11.46 26.54
C ILE A 631 14.75 -12.43 27.75
N GLY A 632 15.40 -11.96 28.84
CA GLY A 632 15.58 -12.76 30.06
C GLY A 632 16.59 -13.90 29.93
N VAL A 633 17.52 -13.78 29.00
CA VAL A 633 18.54 -14.80 28.75
C VAL A 633 19.93 -14.20 28.92
N THR A 634 20.74 -14.81 29.76
CA THR A 634 22.17 -14.48 29.90
C THR A 634 22.92 -14.79 28.62
N CYS A 635 23.84 -13.92 28.23
CA CYS A 635 24.60 -14.08 27.01
C CYS A 635 25.39 -15.40 27.01
N PRO A 636 25.16 -16.28 26.03
CA PRO A 636 25.84 -17.60 25.98
C PRO A 636 27.33 -17.49 25.70
N THR A 637 27.82 -16.35 25.19
CA THR A 637 29.23 -16.14 24.86
C THR A 637 30.04 -15.60 26.03
N CYS A 638 29.56 -14.55 26.71
CA CYS A 638 30.32 -13.93 27.82
C CYS A 638 29.83 -14.35 29.21
N GLY A 639 28.65 -14.95 29.33
CA GLY A 639 28.10 -15.40 30.62
C GLY A 639 27.77 -14.28 31.62
N GLN A 640 27.97 -13.01 31.25
CA GLN A 640 27.81 -11.85 32.15
C GLN A 640 26.77 -10.85 31.67
N GLY A 641 26.64 -10.64 30.37
CA GLY A 641 25.66 -9.72 29.79
C GLY A 641 24.31 -10.38 29.56
N GLN A 642 23.26 -9.55 29.34
CA GLN A 642 21.94 -10.02 28.96
C GLN A 642 21.77 -9.99 27.43
N VAL A 643 20.99 -10.94 26.91
CA VAL A 643 20.63 -10.90 25.48
C VAL A 643 19.46 -9.96 25.30
N ILE A 644 19.64 -8.98 24.40
CA ILE A 644 18.67 -7.94 24.11
C ILE A 644 18.23 -8.00 22.64
N GLU A 645 16.97 -7.62 22.39
CA GLU A 645 16.46 -7.41 21.03
C GLU A 645 17.05 -6.13 20.42
N ARG A 646 17.69 -6.25 19.27
CA ARG A 646 18.25 -5.13 18.51
C ARG A 646 17.65 -5.09 17.11
N LYS A 647 17.79 -3.95 16.43
CA LYS A 647 17.36 -3.79 15.03
C LYS A 647 18.52 -3.32 14.15
N THR A 648 18.65 -3.95 13.00
CA THR A 648 19.59 -3.49 11.97
C THR A 648 19.16 -2.17 11.37
N LYS A 649 20.04 -1.49 10.62
CA LYS A 649 19.71 -0.28 9.82
C LYS A 649 18.52 -0.49 8.86
N ARG A 650 18.25 -1.74 8.47
CA ARG A 650 17.11 -2.14 7.64
C ARG A 650 15.88 -2.57 8.45
N ASN A 651 15.83 -2.25 9.75
CA ASN A 651 14.74 -2.56 10.70
C ASN A 651 14.46 -4.08 10.89
N ARG A 652 15.44 -4.95 10.62
CA ARG A 652 15.33 -6.38 10.87
C ARG A 652 15.78 -6.65 12.31
N VAL A 653 14.96 -7.39 13.07
CA VAL A 653 15.26 -7.79 14.44
C VAL A 653 16.37 -8.85 14.46
N PHE A 654 17.30 -8.71 15.39
CA PHE A 654 18.30 -9.69 15.78
C PHE A 654 18.53 -9.59 17.29
N TYR A 655 19.16 -10.57 17.86
CA TYR A 655 19.46 -10.64 19.28
C TYR A 655 20.95 -10.48 19.49
N GLY A 656 21.38 -9.71 20.47
CA GLY A 656 22.79 -9.47 20.75
C GLY A 656 23.04 -9.20 22.22
N CYS A 657 24.27 -9.29 22.64
CA CYS A 657 24.68 -8.98 24.01
C CYS A 657 24.56 -7.46 24.27
N ASP A 658 24.09 -7.10 25.47
CA ASP A 658 24.02 -5.71 25.93
C ASP A 658 25.42 -5.09 26.17
N ARG A 659 26.44 -5.93 26.40
CA ARG A 659 27.84 -5.53 26.60
C ARG A 659 28.62 -5.28 25.31
N TYR A 660 27.95 -5.14 24.17
CA TYR A 660 28.65 -4.72 22.95
C TYR A 660 29.25 -3.31 23.11
N PRO A 661 30.51 -3.04 22.72
CA PRO A 661 31.38 -3.88 21.90
C PRO A 661 32.24 -4.91 22.63
N ASP A 662 32.25 -4.97 23.95
CA ASP A 662 33.07 -5.91 24.72
C ASP A 662 32.70 -7.39 24.47
N CYS A 663 31.45 -7.63 24.07
CA CYS A 663 30.95 -8.92 23.65
C CYS A 663 30.18 -8.81 22.34
N GLU A 664 30.67 -9.47 21.27
CA GLU A 664 30.09 -9.41 19.92
C GLU A 664 29.01 -10.47 19.65
N PHE A 665 28.48 -11.12 20.69
CA PHE A 665 27.43 -12.12 20.50
C PHE A 665 26.26 -11.59 19.70
N THR A 666 25.86 -12.32 18.64
CA THR A 666 24.66 -12.03 17.83
C THR A 666 23.95 -13.30 17.38
N SER A 667 22.62 -13.26 17.35
CA SER A 667 21.77 -14.34 16.84
C SER A 667 20.58 -13.79 16.06
N TRP A 668 20.21 -14.46 14.97
CA TRP A 668 19.01 -14.12 14.20
C TRP A 668 17.74 -14.77 14.76
N ASP A 669 17.88 -15.88 15.47
CA ASP A 669 16.80 -16.58 16.14
C ASP A 669 16.87 -16.30 17.66
N ILE A 670 15.79 -16.51 18.41
CA ILE A 670 15.69 -16.15 19.84
C ILE A 670 16.47 -17.16 20.67
N PRO A 671 17.57 -16.79 21.38
CA PRO A 671 18.24 -17.68 22.32
C PRO A 671 17.29 -18.05 23.48
N VAL A 672 17.35 -19.33 23.91
CA VAL A 672 16.43 -19.84 24.97
C VAL A 672 17.09 -20.05 26.34
N GLY A 673 18.33 -19.61 26.52
CA GLY A 673 19.04 -19.61 27.83
C GLY A 673 19.52 -20.98 28.31
N ARG A 674 19.59 -21.98 27.42
CA ARG A 674 20.15 -23.31 27.73
C ARG A 674 20.95 -23.84 26.56
N ASN A 675 21.87 -24.75 26.85
CA ASN A 675 22.74 -25.34 25.86
C ASN A 675 22.18 -26.65 25.30
N CYS A 676 22.63 -26.98 24.11
CA CYS A 676 22.31 -28.22 23.43
C CYS A 676 22.92 -29.44 24.16
N PRO A 677 22.11 -30.46 24.49
CA PRO A 677 22.66 -31.67 25.17
C PRO A 677 23.55 -32.51 24.27
N LYS A 678 23.53 -32.30 22.94
CA LYS A 678 24.37 -33.04 22.00
C LYS A 678 25.70 -32.35 21.70
N SER A 679 25.67 -31.04 21.42
CA SER A 679 26.87 -30.29 20.96
C SER A 679 27.42 -29.33 22.02
N GLY A 680 26.68 -28.99 23.08
CA GLY A 680 27.07 -27.98 24.06
C GLY A 680 26.85 -26.54 23.61
N ASP A 681 26.50 -26.28 22.34
CA ASP A 681 26.21 -24.97 21.81
C ASP A 681 24.85 -24.45 22.34
N TYR A 682 24.63 -23.15 22.28
CA TYR A 682 23.34 -22.57 22.74
C TYR A 682 22.17 -22.97 21.85
N LEU A 683 20.98 -23.06 22.44
CA LEU A 683 19.74 -23.37 21.73
C LEU A 683 19.00 -22.08 21.34
N VAL A 684 18.30 -22.13 20.21
CA VAL A 684 17.48 -21.02 19.72
C VAL A 684 16.07 -21.48 19.37
N GLU A 685 15.08 -20.60 19.60
CA GLU A 685 13.70 -20.79 19.16
C GLU A 685 13.54 -20.32 17.70
N LYS A 686 13.14 -21.22 16.82
CA LYS A 686 12.90 -20.95 15.40
C LYS A 686 11.44 -21.20 15.02
N LYS A 687 10.85 -20.31 14.23
CA LYS A 687 9.52 -20.49 13.67
C LYS A 687 9.54 -21.48 12.51
N VAL A 688 8.67 -22.49 12.54
CA VAL A 688 8.56 -23.53 11.48
C VAL A 688 7.44 -23.20 10.50
N ARG A 689 7.54 -23.68 9.27
CA ARG A 689 6.45 -23.61 8.29
C ARG A 689 5.23 -24.33 8.86
N GLY A 690 4.08 -23.62 8.99
CA GLY A 690 2.85 -24.17 9.59
C GLY A 690 2.46 -23.52 10.94
N GLY A 691 3.23 -22.54 11.44
CA GLY A 691 2.85 -21.72 12.60
C GLY A 691 3.33 -22.25 13.96
N GLY A 692 4.04 -23.36 14.01
CA GLY A 692 4.68 -23.89 15.21
C GLY A 692 6.02 -23.23 15.51
N LYS A 693 6.53 -23.46 16.75
CA LYS A 693 7.86 -23.09 17.19
C LYS A 693 8.65 -24.36 17.53
N GLN A 694 9.91 -24.40 17.17
CA GLN A 694 10.85 -25.46 17.54
C GLN A 694 12.08 -24.84 18.20
N VAL A 695 12.62 -25.50 19.20
CA VAL A 695 13.94 -25.18 19.73
C VAL A 695 14.95 -26.07 19.01
N ILE A 696 15.95 -25.43 18.43
CA ILE A 696 17.01 -26.11 17.67
C ILE A 696 18.40 -25.69 18.17
N CYS A 697 19.40 -26.49 17.91
CA CYS A 697 20.78 -26.12 18.16
C CYS A 697 21.20 -24.95 17.24
N SER A 698 22.00 -24.02 17.76
CA SER A 698 22.59 -22.92 16.98
C SER A 698 23.66 -23.39 16.00
N ASN A 699 24.28 -24.57 16.26
CA ASN A 699 25.23 -25.19 15.39
C ASN A 699 24.50 -25.87 14.22
N GLU A 700 24.81 -25.47 12.99
CA GLU A 700 24.17 -26.00 11.78
C GLU A 700 24.48 -27.47 11.52
N GLU A 701 25.59 -27.98 12.06
CA GLU A 701 25.99 -29.38 11.93
C GLU A 701 25.28 -30.28 12.97
N CYS A 702 24.59 -29.72 13.95
CA CYS A 702 23.88 -30.47 14.99
C CYS A 702 22.42 -30.66 14.64
N ASP A 703 21.93 -31.88 14.65
CA ASP A 703 20.56 -32.26 14.30
C ASP A 703 19.53 -32.12 15.47
N TYR A 704 19.96 -31.62 16.63
CA TYR A 704 19.10 -31.52 17.80
C TYR A 704 17.92 -30.57 17.56
N LYS A 705 16.70 -31.10 17.76
CA LYS A 705 15.41 -30.37 17.64
C LYS A 705 14.44 -30.86 18.69
N GLU A 706 13.73 -29.96 19.30
CA GLU A 706 12.57 -30.27 20.17
C GLU A 706 11.36 -29.39 19.81
N SER A 707 10.17 -29.96 19.90
CA SER A 707 8.93 -29.22 19.66
C SER A 707 8.53 -28.46 20.94
N VAL A 708 8.26 -27.17 20.81
CA VAL A 708 7.64 -26.39 21.90
C VAL A 708 6.16 -26.75 21.93
N VAL A 709 5.75 -27.61 22.86
CA VAL A 709 4.34 -27.86 23.17
C VAL A 709 3.80 -26.56 23.79
N LYS A 710 2.68 -26.05 23.26
CA LYS A 710 1.99 -24.85 23.79
C LYS A 710 1.45 -25.10 25.17
#